data_c677a7395fac722d5b0bc570bcfae2e1
#
_entry.id   c677a7395fac722d5b0bc570bcfae2e1
#
_cell.length_a   1.000
_cell.length_b   1.000
_cell.length_c   1.000
_cell.angle_alpha   90.00
_cell.angle_beta   90.00
_cell.angle_gamma   90.00
#
_symmetry.space_group_name_H-M   'P 1'
#
loop_
_entity.id
_entity.type
_entity.pdbx_description
1 polymer ?
#
loop_
_entity_poly.entity_id
_entity_poly.type
_entity_poly.pdbx_seq_one_letter_code
_entity_poly.pdbx_strand_id
1 'polypeptide(L)'
;MTSPTAMPLREAARAALGELVGRPDVDFHDGQFEAIEALVEGRRRALVVQRTGWGKSAVYFVATLLRRRQGAGPTVLVSPLLALMRDQIAAAERAGVRAVAINSTNAHEWAEVQERLAGDDVDVLLVSPERLNNPAFREEQLPALVARLGMLVVDEAHCISDWGHDFRPDYRRLRDLIAQMPADVPVLATTATANSRVVADVAEQLGALPGGAGGAEGVPVLTIRGPLARTSLRLGVLRLKDSASRLAWLLSHLDDLPGSGIIYTLTVAAAVDTARFLRDHGHDVRAYTGQTDPEERAESEGMLKRNEVKALVATSALGMGFDKPDLGFVVHLGAPSSPVAYYQQVGRAGRASESADVLLLPGVEDREIWHYFATASMPDRERAERVIAALGDSPISTPALEALVDIRRTPLELLLKVLDVDGAVRRVQGGWIATGHPWTYDAERYERIAAERVAEQEHMLEYERTDGCRMAFLQRALDDDTAAPCGRCDNCAGLWFPAEVAQTASAQAAASLDRVGVPVEPRRAWPTGADRLDVPVRGRIPAGEQADEGRALARLTDLGWGGTLREIFAAGAPDAPISPALLQACVRVLAGWGWAERPVAVIAMPSRSHPQLVDSLARGLSEIGRLPYLGALEWRGGGPSGQAGGNSVFRLAGVWNRFDAAHLEVPAGPVLLVDDLIDSRWTLTVAARAVRQAGATAVLPFALALRG
;
A
#
# COMPACT_ATOMS: atom_id res chain seq x y z
N MET A 1 -36.90 -50.87 -10.01
CA MET A 1 -35.52 -50.28 -9.88
C MET A 1 -35.67 -49.09 -8.93
N THR A 2 -35.35 -49.26 -7.68
CA THR A 2 -35.32 -48.17 -6.68
C THR A 2 -34.18 -47.23 -7.06
N SER A 3 -34.53 -45.96 -7.36
CA SER A 3 -33.53 -44.89 -7.53
C SER A 3 -32.63 -44.89 -6.29
N PRO A 4 -31.32 -44.80 -6.42
CA PRO A 4 -30.43 -44.68 -5.27
C PRO A 4 -30.85 -43.44 -4.48
N THR A 5 -31.15 -43.59 -3.21
CA THR A 5 -31.47 -42.48 -2.31
C THR A 5 -30.30 -41.50 -2.36
N ALA A 6 -30.54 -40.28 -2.83
CA ALA A 6 -29.52 -39.26 -2.91
C ALA A 6 -28.96 -39.04 -1.49
N MET A 7 -27.63 -39.04 -1.38
CA MET A 7 -26.92 -38.79 -0.12
C MET A 7 -27.36 -37.42 0.43
N PRO A 8 -27.70 -37.31 1.74
CA PRO A 8 -28.06 -36.03 2.35
C PRO A 8 -26.97 -34.97 2.08
N LEU A 9 -27.35 -33.71 1.83
CA LEU A 9 -26.41 -32.64 1.50
C LEU A 9 -25.27 -32.56 2.53
N ARG A 10 -25.58 -32.67 3.82
CA ARG A 10 -24.59 -32.58 4.90
C ARG A 10 -23.52 -33.67 4.82
N GLU A 11 -23.91 -34.88 4.47
CA GLU A 11 -22.98 -36.01 4.32
C GLU A 11 -22.11 -35.81 3.07
N ALA A 12 -22.70 -35.38 1.95
CA ALA A 12 -21.97 -35.09 0.73
C ALA A 12 -20.97 -33.91 0.93
N ALA A 13 -21.39 -32.89 1.65
CA ALA A 13 -20.54 -31.75 1.99
C ALA A 13 -19.39 -32.13 2.93
N ARG A 14 -19.66 -32.99 3.94
CA ARG A 14 -18.65 -33.49 4.85
C ARG A 14 -17.61 -34.36 4.14
N ALA A 15 -18.04 -35.22 3.23
CA ALA A 15 -17.15 -36.01 2.42
C ALA A 15 -16.22 -35.12 1.56
N ALA A 16 -16.79 -34.09 0.89
CA ALA A 16 -16.04 -33.13 0.12
C ALA A 16 -15.06 -32.30 0.98
N LEU A 17 -15.43 -31.94 2.21
CA LEU A 17 -14.56 -31.30 3.17
C LEU A 17 -13.39 -32.23 3.58
N GLY A 18 -13.66 -33.50 3.81
CA GLY A 18 -12.66 -34.51 4.12
C GLY A 18 -11.61 -34.67 3.01
N GLU A 19 -12.07 -34.71 1.75
CA GLU A 19 -11.21 -34.71 0.57
C GLU A 19 -10.34 -33.44 0.50
N LEU A 20 -10.96 -32.26 0.72
CA LEU A 20 -10.29 -30.96 0.67
C LEU A 20 -9.15 -30.81 1.70
N VAL A 21 -9.37 -31.27 2.93
CA VAL A 21 -8.38 -31.14 4.01
C VAL A 21 -7.51 -32.38 4.22
N GLY A 22 -7.74 -33.45 3.44
CA GLY A 22 -7.02 -34.72 3.54
C GLY A 22 -7.29 -35.48 4.86
N ARG A 23 -8.45 -35.28 5.48
CA ARG A 23 -8.85 -35.91 6.76
C ARG A 23 -10.31 -36.34 6.71
N PRO A 24 -10.59 -37.63 6.69
CA PRO A 24 -11.95 -38.15 6.54
C PRO A 24 -12.87 -37.91 7.75
N ASP A 25 -12.30 -37.66 8.91
CA ASP A 25 -12.97 -37.46 10.20
C ASP A 25 -13.27 -35.99 10.54
N VAL A 26 -13.03 -35.09 9.61
CA VAL A 26 -13.27 -33.64 9.80
C VAL A 26 -14.76 -33.32 9.86
N ASP A 27 -15.13 -32.35 10.69
CA ASP A 27 -16.49 -31.77 10.70
C ASP A 27 -16.43 -30.25 10.50
N PHE A 28 -17.59 -29.65 10.24
CA PHE A 28 -17.74 -28.22 10.01
C PHE A 28 -17.57 -27.42 11.29
N HIS A 29 -16.94 -26.26 11.18
CA HIS A 29 -17.07 -25.20 12.18
C HIS A 29 -18.47 -24.58 12.13
N ASP A 30 -18.90 -23.99 13.25
CA ASP A 30 -20.19 -23.34 13.36
C ASP A 30 -20.41 -22.33 12.21
N GLY A 31 -21.54 -22.43 11.52
CA GLY A 31 -21.91 -21.59 10.38
C GLY A 31 -21.36 -22.03 9.01
N GLN A 32 -20.36 -22.93 8.93
CA GLN A 32 -19.82 -23.38 7.64
C GLN A 32 -20.86 -24.17 6.84
N PHE A 33 -21.51 -25.14 7.46
CA PHE A 33 -22.53 -25.93 6.76
C PHE A 33 -23.74 -25.09 6.38
N GLU A 34 -24.19 -24.17 7.25
CA GLU A 34 -25.29 -23.23 6.95
C GLU A 34 -24.98 -22.39 5.69
N ALA A 35 -23.73 -21.89 5.57
CA ALA A 35 -23.31 -21.17 4.36
C ALA A 35 -23.34 -22.08 3.12
N ILE A 36 -22.83 -23.31 3.22
CA ILE A 36 -22.82 -24.28 2.11
C ILE A 36 -24.26 -24.62 1.68
N GLU A 37 -25.14 -24.91 2.62
CA GLU A 37 -26.54 -25.22 2.36
C GLU A 37 -27.26 -24.07 1.65
N ALA A 38 -27.06 -22.83 2.13
CA ALA A 38 -27.61 -21.64 1.51
C ALA A 38 -27.15 -21.45 0.05
N LEU A 39 -25.91 -21.80 -0.27
CA LEU A 39 -25.34 -21.69 -1.62
C LEU A 39 -25.78 -22.84 -2.54
N VAL A 40 -25.82 -24.07 -2.03
CA VAL A 40 -26.00 -25.28 -2.85
C VAL A 40 -27.48 -25.58 -3.08
N GLU A 41 -28.28 -25.63 -2.02
CA GLU A 41 -29.73 -25.90 -2.11
C GLU A 41 -30.54 -24.61 -2.21
N GLY A 42 -30.24 -23.63 -1.34
CA GLY A 42 -30.95 -22.37 -1.28
C GLY A 42 -30.70 -21.44 -2.45
N ARG A 43 -29.59 -21.61 -3.17
CA ARG A 43 -29.12 -20.70 -4.25
C ARG A 43 -29.18 -19.23 -3.82
N ARG A 44 -28.83 -18.96 -2.55
CA ARG A 44 -28.96 -17.65 -1.91
C ARG A 44 -27.69 -16.82 -2.06
N ARG A 45 -27.83 -15.54 -1.77
CA ARG A 45 -26.71 -14.64 -1.54
C ARG A 45 -26.34 -14.69 -0.06
N ALA A 46 -25.05 -14.88 0.25
CA ALA A 46 -24.56 -15.00 1.61
C ALA A 46 -23.33 -14.12 1.85
N LEU A 47 -23.27 -13.53 3.04
CA LEU A 47 -22.11 -12.79 3.56
C LEU A 47 -21.59 -13.50 4.81
N VAL A 48 -20.34 -13.96 4.78
CA VAL A 48 -19.69 -14.65 5.89
C VAL A 48 -18.63 -13.75 6.51
N VAL A 49 -18.90 -13.29 7.72
CA VAL A 49 -17.98 -12.47 8.55
C VAL A 49 -17.38 -13.34 9.62
N GLN A 50 -16.14 -13.80 9.40
CA GLN A 50 -15.48 -14.78 10.27
C GLN A 50 -13.99 -14.50 10.35
N ARG A 51 -13.41 -14.71 11.54
CA ARG A 51 -11.97 -14.53 11.79
C ARG A 51 -11.10 -15.26 10.76
N THR A 52 -9.88 -14.78 10.57
CA THR A 52 -8.87 -15.52 9.79
C THR A 52 -8.61 -16.90 10.41
N GLY A 53 -8.42 -17.92 9.56
CA GLY A 53 -8.21 -19.30 10.02
C GLY A 53 -9.49 -20.11 10.34
N TRP A 54 -10.69 -19.50 10.21
CA TRP A 54 -11.96 -20.23 10.39
C TRP A 54 -12.28 -21.22 9.25
N GLY A 55 -11.62 -21.06 8.11
CA GLY A 55 -11.84 -21.93 6.96
C GLY A 55 -12.88 -21.39 5.97
N LYS A 56 -12.90 -20.06 5.73
CA LYS A 56 -13.75 -19.44 4.70
C LYS A 56 -13.57 -20.09 3.32
N SER A 57 -12.33 -20.47 2.96
CA SER A 57 -12.03 -21.13 1.70
C SER A 57 -12.66 -22.52 1.57
N ALA A 58 -12.80 -23.25 2.64
CA ALA A 58 -13.47 -24.55 2.63
C ALA A 58 -14.95 -24.41 2.21
N VAL A 59 -15.63 -23.33 2.63
CA VAL A 59 -17.03 -23.09 2.27
C VAL A 59 -17.20 -23.00 0.76
N TYR A 60 -16.41 -22.15 0.08
CA TYR A 60 -16.59 -21.96 -1.36
C TYR A 60 -16.04 -23.14 -2.19
N PHE A 61 -14.98 -23.82 -1.77
CA PHE A 61 -14.52 -25.01 -2.51
C PHE A 61 -15.49 -26.18 -2.38
N VAL A 62 -16.02 -26.46 -1.18
CA VAL A 62 -17.03 -27.51 -0.99
C VAL A 62 -18.31 -27.15 -1.76
N ALA A 63 -18.79 -25.91 -1.67
CA ALA A 63 -19.96 -25.47 -2.43
C ALA A 63 -19.73 -25.60 -3.96
N THR A 64 -18.55 -25.24 -4.46
CA THR A 64 -18.17 -25.42 -5.87
C THR A 64 -18.26 -26.88 -6.28
N LEU A 65 -17.61 -27.80 -5.56
CA LEU A 65 -17.63 -29.23 -5.89
C LEU A 65 -19.04 -29.79 -5.92
N LEU A 66 -19.87 -29.44 -4.94
CA LEU A 66 -21.26 -29.91 -4.90
C LEU A 66 -22.09 -29.33 -6.03
N ARG A 67 -21.96 -28.06 -6.35
CA ARG A 67 -22.62 -27.40 -7.47
C ARG A 67 -22.19 -28.00 -8.82
N ARG A 68 -20.86 -28.27 -9.01
CA ARG A 68 -20.35 -28.95 -10.20
C ARG A 68 -20.94 -30.35 -10.36
N ARG A 69 -21.08 -31.12 -9.27
CA ARG A 69 -21.73 -32.44 -9.28
C ARG A 69 -23.23 -32.36 -9.67
N GLN A 70 -23.87 -31.20 -9.44
CA GLN A 70 -25.24 -30.91 -9.88
C GLN A 70 -25.34 -30.39 -11.32
N GLY A 71 -24.21 -30.28 -12.06
CA GLY A 71 -24.17 -29.80 -13.43
C GLY A 71 -24.12 -28.27 -13.56
N ALA A 72 -23.83 -27.54 -12.48
CA ALA A 72 -23.61 -26.09 -12.56
C ALA A 72 -22.30 -25.77 -13.27
N GLY A 73 -22.19 -24.59 -13.85
CA GLY A 73 -20.97 -24.07 -14.46
C GLY A 73 -19.85 -23.76 -13.43
N PRO A 74 -18.76 -23.16 -13.90
CA PRO A 74 -17.63 -22.84 -13.03
C PRO A 74 -17.97 -21.77 -11.99
N THR A 75 -17.25 -21.79 -10.88
CA THR A 75 -17.27 -20.72 -9.88
C THR A 75 -16.27 -19.63 -10.28
N VAL A 76 -16.70 -18.37 -10.27
CA VAL A 76 -15.79 -17.22 -10.37
C VAL A 76 -15.46 -16.73 -8.96
N LEU A 77 -14.18 -16.71 -8.63
CA LEU A 77 -13.65 -16.21 -7.35
C LEU A 77 -12.90 -14.88 -7.59
N VAL A 78 -13.49 -13.79 -7.13
CA VAL A 78 -12.83 -12.48 -7.17
C VAL A 78 -12.00 -12.30 -5.90
N SER A 79 -10.68 -12.13 -6.07
CA SER A 79 -9.72 -12.00 -4.97
C SER A 79 -8.75 -10.84 -5.25
N PRO A 80 -8.44 -9.99 -4.25
CA PRO A 80 -7.71 -8.74 -4.47
C PRO A 80 -6.19 -8.91 -4.65
N LEU A 81 -5.65 -10.10 -4.40
CA LEU A 81 -4.20 -10.30 -4.28
C LEU A 81 -3.69 -11.52 -5.03
N LEU A 82 -2.64 -11.30 -5.85
CA LEU A 82 -2.01 -12.36 -6.62
C LEU A 82 -1.39 -13.47 -5.75
N ALA A 83 -0.81 -13.12 -4.61
CA ALA A 83 -0.25 -14.10 -3.67
C ALA A 83 -1.33 -15.02 -3.09
N LEU A 84 -2.47 -14.44 -2.69
CA LEU A 84 -3.63 -15.19 -2.21
C LEU A 84 -4.19 -16.12 -3.29
N MET A 85 -4.26 -15.65 -4.54
CA MET A 85 -4.73 -16.46 -5.66
C MET A 85 -3.82 -17.70 -5.88
N ARG A 86 -2.50 -17.56 -5.76
CA ARG A 86 -1.56 -18.69 -5.87
C ARG A 86 -1.76 -19.71 -4.75
N ASP A 87 -1.88 -19.26 -3.51
CA ASP A 87 -2.12 -20.14 -2.36
C ASP A 87 -3.50 -20.83 -2.46
N GLN A 88 -4.52 -20.13 -2.99
CA GLN A 88 -5.87 -20.70 -3.25
C GLN A 88 -5.84 -21.75 -4.37
N ILE A 89 -5.12 -21.52 -5.47
CA ILE A 89 -4.94 -22.52 -6.54
C ILE A 89 -4.26 -23.77 -6.00
N ALA A 90 -3.14 -23.62 -5.29
CA ALA A 90 -2.45 -24.75 -4.69
C ALA A 90 -3.30 -25.53 -3.67
N ALA A 91 -4.19 -24.85 -2.94
CA ALA A 91 -5.15 -25.49 -2.05
C ALA A 91 -6.24 -26.23 -2.83
N ALA A 92 -6.76 -25.63 -3.90
CA ALA A 92 -7.76 -26.23 -4.78
C ALA A 92 -7.22 -27.52 -5.47
N GLU A 93 -6.01 -27.46 -6.01
CA GLU A 93 -5.36 -28.61 -6.65
C GLU A 93 -5.20 -29.81 -5.71
N ARG A 94 -4.78 -29.56 -4.45
CA ARG A 94 -4.71 -30.62 -3.43
C ARG A 94 -6.06 -31.26 -3.14
N ALA A 95 -7.14 -30.53 -3.35
CA ALA A 95 -8.53 -30.97 -3.19
C ALA A 95 -9.15 -31.59 -4.44
N GLY A 96 -8.37 -31.73 -5.51
CA GLY A 96 -8.90 -32.21 -6.80
C GLY A 96 -9.82 -31.21 -7.50
N VAL A 97 -9.78 -29.91 -7.15
CA VAL A 97 -10.52 -28.83 -7.80
C VAL A 97 -9.66 -28.23 -8.89
N ARG A 98 -10.17 -28.20 -10.13
CA ARG A 98 -9.46 -27.64 -11.28
C ARG A 98 -9.58 -26.11 -11.24
N ALA A 99 -8.57 -25.44 -10.66
CA ALA A 99 -8.54 -23.99 -10.51
C ALA A 99 -7.55 -23.36 -11.51
N VAL A 100 -7.95 -22.23 -12.09
CA VAL A 100 -7.11 -21.39 -12.96
C VAL A 100 -7.24 -19.92 -12.58
N ALA A 101 -6.26 -19.10 -12.94
CA ALA A 101 -6.31 -17.66 -12.67
C ALA A 101 -6.15 -16.84 -13.93
N ILE A 102 -6.83 -15.69 -13.97
CA ILE A 102 -6.61 -14.63 -14.95
C ILE A 102 -6.21 -13.35 -14.20
N ASN A 103 -4.95 -12.94 -14.37
CA ASN A 103 -4.41 -11.74 -13.73
C ASN A 103 -3.41 -11.01 -14.67
N SER A 104 -2.76 -9.96 -14.18
CA SER A 104 -1.83 -9.16 -14.99
C SER A 104 -0.49 -9.83 -15.27
N THR A 105 -0.10 -10.83 -14.48
CA THR A 105 1.22 -11.48 -14.60
C THR A 105 1.23 -12.69 -15.52
N ASN A 106 0.05 -13.29 -15.81
CA ASN A 106 -0.07 -14.48 -16.66
C ASN A 106 -0.82 -14.23 -17.99
N ALA A 107 -0.64 -13.06 -18.58
CA ALA A 107 -1.32 -12.68 -19.82
C ALA A 107 -1.06 -13.66 -20.99
N HIS A 108 0.07 -14.33 -21.00
CA HIS A 108 0.45 -15.33 -22.00
C HIS A 108 -0.33 -16.64 -21.90
N GLU A 109 -0.93 -16.95 -20.75
CA GLU A 109 -1.70 -18.17 -20.49
C GLU A 109 -3.21 -18.00 -20.77
N TRP A 110 -3.66 -16.77 -21.06
CA TRP A 110 -5.10 -16.50 -21.15
C TRP A 110 -5.83 -17.25 -22.25
N ALA A 111 -5.18 -17.47 -23.39
CA ALA A 111 -5.78 -18.24 -24.48
C ALA A 111 -6.03 -19.69 -24.05
N GLU A 112 -5.09 -20.31 -23.36
CA GLU A 112 -5.24 -21.67 -22.80
C GLU A 112 -6.35 -21.72 -21.75
N VAL A 113 -6.41 -20.74 -20.83
CA VAL A 113 -7.47 -20.64 -19.82
C VAL A 113 -8.85 -20.53 -20.49
N GLN A 114 -8.97 -19.78 -21.59
CA GLN A 114 -10.20 -19.66 -22.35
C GLN A 114 -10.62 -20.97 -23.02
N GLU A 115 -9.69 -21.70 -23.60
CA GLU A 115 -9.96 -23.01 -24.19
C GLU A 115 -10.44 -24.00 -23.11
N ARG A 116 -9.82 -24.04 -21.97
CA ARG A 116 -10.21 -24.87 -20.84
C ARG A 116 -11.59 -24.50 -20.30
N LEU A 117 -11.92 -23.20 -20.18
CA LEU A 117 -13.25 -22.73 -19.80
C LEU A 117 -14.30 -23.12 -20.85
N ALA A 118 -14.01 -23.00 -22.14
CA ALA A 118 -14.91 -23.39 -23.21
C ALA A 118 -15.17 -24.90 -23.20
N GLY A 119 -14.15 -25.70 -22.90
CA GLY A 119 -14.19 -27.16 -22.76
C GLY A 119 -14.81 -27.65 -21.44
N ASP A 120 -15.26 -26.77 -20.56
CA ASP A 120 -15.77 -27.09 -19.20
C ASP A 120 -14.75 -27.81 -18.30
N ASP A 121 -13.47 -27.59 -18.53
CA ASP A 121 -12.35 -28.17 -17.78
C ASP A 121 -11.85 -27.26 -16.66
N VAL A 122 -12.71 -26.40 -16.13
CA VAL A 122 -12.40 -25.49 -15.01
C VAL A 122 -13.53 -25.52 -14.00
N ASP A 123 -13.21 -25.73 -12.73
CA ASP A 123 -14.16 -25.68 -11.64
C ASP A 123 -14.18 -24.29 -10.95
N VAL A 124 -12.98 -23.67 -10.83
CA VAL A 124 -12.81 -22.32 -10.24
C VAL A 124 -11.96 -21.44 -11.13
N LEU A 125 -12.48 -20.30 -11.51
CA LEU A 125 -11.75 -19.23 -12.16
C LEU A 125 -11.47 -18.11 -11.16
N LEU A 126 -10.19 -17.90 -10.82
CA LEU A 126 -9.76 -16.77 -9.99
C LEU A 126 -9.51 -15.54 -10.87
N VAL A 127 -10.12 -14.42 -10.50
CA VAL A 127 -10.02 -13.15 -11.23
C VAL A 127 -9.65 -12.03 -10.26
N SER A 128 -8.66 -11.21 -10.65
CA SER A 128 -8.39 -9.99 -9.87
C SER A 128 -9.44 -8.91 -10.19
N PRO A 129 -9.83 -8.05 -9.22
CA PRO A 129 -10.84 -7.01 -9.45
C PRO A 129 -10.43 -6.01 -10.54
N GLU A 130 -9.14 -5.72 -10.69
CA GLU A 130 -8.62 -4.88 -11.77
C GLU A 130 -8.93 -5.46 -13.16
N ARG A 131 -9.09 -6.78 -13.23
CA ARG A 131 -9.42 -7.46 -14.47
C ARG A 131 -10.83 -7.16 -14.96
N LEU A 132 -11.76 -6.97 -14.04
CA LEU A 132 -13.14 -6.56 -14.36
C LEU A 132 -13.20 -5.18 -15.04
N ASN A 133 -12.17 -4.35 -14.85
CA ASN A 133 -12.02 -3.05 -15.51
C ASN A 133 -11.25 -3.12 -16.85
N ASN A 134 -10.72 -4.29 -17.22
CA ASN A 134 -10.07 -4.44 -18.52
C ASN A 134 -11.11 -4.48 -19.64
N PRO A 135 -11.04 -3.59 -20.67
CA PRO A 135 -12.04 -3.52 -21.72
C PRO A 135 -12.22 -4.82 -22.49
N ALA A 136 -11.13 -5.47 -22.92
CA ALA A 136 -11.19 -6.73 -23.67
C ALA A 136 -11.83 -7.84 -22.84
N PHE A 137 -11.46 -7.98 -21.56
CA PHE A 137 -12.08 -8.97 -20.68
C PHE A 137 -13.57 -8.70 -20.49
N ARG A 138 -13.94 -7.43 -20.23
CA ARG A 138 -15.32 -7.03 -19.95
C ARG A 138 -16.25 -7.17 -21.14
N GLU A 139 -15.77 -6.83 -22.35
CA GLU A 139 -16.60 -6.76 -23.55
C GLU A 139 -16.64 -8.10 -24.30
N GLU A 140 -15.53 -8.86 -24.29
CA GLU A 140 -15.39 -10.08 -25.09
C GLU A 140 -15.61 -11.37 -24.26
N GLN A 141 -15.19 -11.39 -22.98
CA GLN A 141 -15.13 -12.63 -22.20
C GLN A 141 -16.18 -12.72 -21.11
N LEU A 142 -16.38 -11.63 -20.40
CA LEU A 142 -17.27 -11.60 -19.22
C LEU A 142 -18.72 -12.00 -19.54
N PRO A 143 -19.37 -11.59 -20.66
CA PRO A 143 -20.74 -11.97 -20.95
C PRO A 143 -20.92 -13.50 -21.12
N ALA A 144 -19.99 -14.16 -21.83
CA ALA A 144 -20.01 -15.60 -22.00
C ALA A 144 -19.78 -16.36 -20.68
N LEU A 145 -18.90 -15.82 -19.82
CA LEU A 145 -18.61 -16.36 -18.49
C LEU A 145 -19.85 -16.25 -17.58
N VAL A 146 -20.48 -15.07 -17.55
CA VAL A 146 -21.68 -14.81 -16.73
C VAL A 146 -22.85 -15.73 -17.11
N ALA A 147 -23.05 -15.97 -18.41
CA ALA A 147 -24.11 -16.87 -18.90
C ALA A 147 -23.97 -18.32 -18.44
N ARG A 148 -22.76 -18.76 -18.09
CA ARG A 148 -22.44 -20.13 -17.64
C ARG A 148 -22.06 -20.22 -16.17
N LEU A 149 -22.15 -19.11 -15.44
CA LEU A 149 -21.67 -19.01 -14.08
C LEU A 149 -22.42 -19.93 -13.12
N GLY A 150 -21.71 -20.81 -12.42
CA GLY A 150 -22.27 -21.68 -11.39
C GLY A 150 -22.42 -20.98 -10.03
N MET A 151 -21.45 -20.15 -9.66
CA MET A 151 -21.42 -19.39 -8.40
C MET A 151 -20.44 -18.22 -8.53
N LEU A 152 -20.75 -17.11 -7.86
CA LEU A 152 -19.81 -16.00 -7.66
C LEU A 152 -19.31 -16.01 -6.22
N VAL A 153 -17.98 -15.89 -6.04
CA VAL A 153 -17.37 -15.70 -4.73
C VAL A 153 -16.59 -14.39 -4.74
N VAL A 154 -16.81 -13.57 -3.72
CA VAL A 154 -16.09 -12.31 -3.48
C VAL A 154 -15.32 -12.45 -2.18
N ASP A 155 -14.04 -12.68 -2.30
CA ASP A 155 -13.16 -12.74 -1.13
C ASP A 155 -12.69 -11.34 -0.73
N GLU A 156 -12.42 -11.15 0.57
CA GLU A 156 -12.11 -9.84 1.17
C GLU A 156 -13.14 -8.76 0.82
N ALA A 157 -14.42 -9.12 0.96
CA ALA A 157 -15.55 -8.29 0.54
C ALA A 157 -15.62 -6.91 1.19
N HIS A 158 -14.91 -6.67 2.31
CA HIS A 158 -14.75 -5.34 2.90
C HIS A 158 -14.13 -4.31 1.93
N CYS A 159 -13.38 -4.78 0.91
CA CYS A 159 -12.85 -3.91 -0.15
C CYS A 159 -13.92 -3.28 -1.06
N ILE A 160 -15.15 -3.79 -1.04
CA ILE A 160 -16.29 -3.22 -1.80
C ILE A 160 -16.75 -1.92 -1.13
N SER A 161 -16.74 -1.90 0.19
CA SER A 161 -17.30 -0.81 0.99
C SER A 161 -16.40 0.44 0.96
N ASP A 162 -17.00 1.59 0.73
CA ASP A 162 -16.34 2.89 0.89
C ASP A 162 -15.85 3.12 2.33
N TRP A 163 -16.44 2.42 3.28
CA TRP A 163 -16.12 2.44 4.72
C TRP A 163 -15.06 1.41 5.11
N GLY A 164 -14.67 0.54 4.16
CA GLY A 164 -13.61 -0.44 4.39
C GLY A 164 -12.23 0.23 4.48
N HIS A 165 -11.41 -0.25 5.40
CA HIS A 165 -10.04 0.26 5.59
C HIS A 165 -9.13 0.06 4.36
N ASP A 166 -9.49 -0.82 3.43
CA ASP A 166 -8.79 -1.07 2.15
C ASP A 166 -9.76 -0.96 0.97
N PHE A 167 -10.48 0.15 0.89
CA PHE A 167 -11.39 0.41 -0.22
C PHE A 167 -10.67 0.39 -1.56
N ARG A 168 -11.22 -0.38 -2.51
CA ARG A 168 -10.72 -0.49 -3.88
C ARG A 168 -11.81 -0.16 -4.88
N PRO A 169 -11.69 0.92 -5.66
CA PRO A 169 -12.70 1.31 -6.65
C PRO A 169 -13.06 0.17 -7.61
N ASP A 170 -12.08 -0.67 -7.96
CA ASP A 170 -12.27 -1.80 -8.87
C ASP A 170 -13.34 -2.81 -8.37
N TYR A 171 -13.56 -2.91 -7.04
CA TYR A 171 -14.59 -3.79 -6.45
C TYR A 171 -16.02 -3.28 -6.65
N ARG A 172 -16.23 -1.98 -6.86
CA ARG A 172 -17.61 -1.44 -7.11
C ARG A 172 -18.21 -1.99 -8.39
N ARG A 173 -17.38 -2.41 -9.36
CA ARG A 173 -17.83 -3.10 -10.58
C ARG A 173 -18.52 -4.45 -10.30
N LEU A 174 -18.29 -5.04 -9.14
CA LEU A 174 -18.99 -6.28 -8.75
C LEU A 174 -20.50 -6.08 -8.65
N ARG A 175 -20.98 -4.90 -8.26
CA ARG A 175 -22.41 -4.57 -8.28
C ARG A 175 -22.97 -4.71 -9.70
N ASP A 176 -22.30 -4.17 -10.70
CA ASP A 176 -22.73 -4.24 -12.10
C ASP A 176 -22.70 -5.69 -12.60
N LEU A 177 -21.69 -6.46 -12.20
CA LEU A 177 -21.58 -7.88 -12.51
C LEU A 177 -22.74 -8.66 -11.88
N ILE A 178 -23.00 -8.46 -10.60
CA ILE A 178 -24.08 -9.11 -9.85
C ILE A 178 -25.45 -8.78 -10.46
N ALA A 179 -25.64 -7.52 -10.90
CA ALA A 179 -26.88 -7.09 -11.56
C ALA A 179 -27.11 -7.73 -12.94
N GLN A 180 -26.07 -8.22 -13.60
CA GLN A 180 -26.13 -8.90 -14.90
C GLN A 180 -26.26 -10.42 -14.77
N MET A 181 -26.06 -10.98 -13.58
CA MET A 181 -26.12 -12.42 -13.36
C MET A 181 -27.57 -12.95 -13.33
N PRO A 182 -27.80 -14.22 -13.74
CA PRO A 182 -29.05 -14.89 -13.48
C PRO A 182 -29.41 -14.89 -11.98
N ALA A 183 -30.68 -14.67 -11.66
CA ALA A 183 -31.14 -14.51 -10.28
C ALA A 183 -30.91 -15.75 -9.38
N ASP A 184 -30.83 -16.93 -10.00
CA ASP A 184 -30.61 -18.23 -9.33
C ASP A 184 -29.14 -18.61 -9.14
N VAL A 185 -28.20 -17.77 -9.58
CA VAL A 185 -26.77 -17.96 -9.32
C VAL A 185 -26.42 -17.48 -7.91
N PRO A 186 -25.96 -18.37 -7.02
CA PRO A 186 -25.60 -17.98 -5.66
C PRO A 186 -24.38 -17.09 -5.64
N VAL A 187 -24.34 -16.17 -4.65
CA VAL A 187 -23.21 -15.29 -4.40
C VAL A 187 -22.73 -15.47 -2.96
N LEU A 188 -21.44 -15.70 -2.79
CA LEU A 188 -20.79 -15.72 -1.48
C LEU A 188 -19.82 -14.55 -1.38
N ALA A 189 -19.99 -13.72 -0.36
CA ALA A 189 -19.00 -12.75 0.06
C ALA A 189 -18.33 -13.20 1.36
N THR A 190 -17.01 -13.08 1.46
CA THR A 190 -16.27 -13.47 2.65
C THR A 190 -15.37 -12.33 3.13
N THR A 191 -15.31 -12.12 4.45
CA THR A 191 -14.38 -11.16 5.05
C THR A 191 -14.02 -11.57 6.49
N ALA A 192 -12.88 -11.08 6.97
CA ALA A 192 -12.48 -11.25 8.36
C ALA A 192 -12.63 -9.94 9.17
N THR A 193 -12.82 -8.82 8.52
CA THR A 193 -12.72 -7.49 9.11
C THR A 193 -13.82 -6.58 8.59
N ALA A 194 -15.02 -6.74 9.15
CA ALA A 194 -16.16 -5.90 8.82
C ALA A 194 -16.95 -5.56 10.07
N ASN A 195 -17.09 -4.27 10.37
CA ASN A 195 -18.04 -3.76 11.34
C ASN A 195 -19.46 -3.77 10.76
N SER A 196 -20.45 -3.44 11.55
CA SER A 196 -21.87 -3.48 11.14
C SER A 196 -22.16 -2.58 9.94
N ARG A 197 -21.49 -1.43 9.83
CA ARG A 197 -21.62 -0.51 8.70
C ARG A 197 -21.09 -1.12 7.40
N VAL A 198 -19.90 -1.70 7.42
CA VAL A 198 -19.31 -2.40 6.28
C VAL A 198 -20.16 -3.61 5.89
N VAL A 199 -20.71 -4.34 6.87
CA VAL A 199 -21.64 -5.47 6.62
C VAL A 199 -22.89 -4.99 5.91
N ALA A 200 -23.51 -3.89 6.36
CA ALA A 200 -24.70 -3.33 5.73
C ALA A 200 -24.44 -2.87 4.29
N ASP A 201 -23.35 -2.17 4.05
CA ASP A 201 -22.95 -1.70 2.72
C ASP A 201 -22.66 -2.88 1.77
N VAL A 202 -21.88 -3.86 2.21
CA VAL A 202 -21.63 -5.08 1.41
C VAL A 202 -22.93 -5.84 1.12
N ALA A 203 -23.81 -5.96 2.11
CA ALA A 203 -25.11 -6.63 1.91
C ALA A 203 -26.00 -5.88 0.89
N GLU A 204 -26.01 -4.54 0.93
CA GLU A 204 -26.69 -3.73 -0.08
C GLU A 204 -26.12 -3.96 -1.48
N GLN A 205 -24.78 -3.94 -1.62
CA GLN A 205 -24.12 -4.19 -2.91
C GLN A 205 -24.42 -5.61 -3.44
N LEU A 206 -24.41 -6.61 -2.56
CA LEU A 206 -24.76 -7.99 -2.92
C LEU A 206 -26.25 -8.13 -3.24
N GLY A 207 -27.13 -7.35 -2.62
CA GLY A 207 -28.59 -7.36 -2.82
C GLY A 207 -29.05 -6.74 -4.14
N ALA A 208 -28.15 -6.18 -4.97
CA ALA A 208 -28.50 -5.51 -6.22
C ALA A 208 -29.33 -6.38 -7.17
N LEU A 209 -30.40 -5.80 -7.73
CA LEU A 209 -31.30 -6.47 -8.70
C LEU A 209 -30.88 -6.14 -10.14
N PRO A 210 -31.17 -7.05 -11.12
CA PRO A 210 -30.96 -6.75 -12.53
C PRO A 210 -31.80 -5.53 -12.97
N GLY A 211 -31.18 -4.60 -13.70
CA GLY A 211 -31.87 -3.49 -14.37
C GLY A 211 -31.95 -2.18 -13.60
N GLY A 212 -31.43 -2.05 -12.39
CA GLY A 212 -31.31 -0.75 -11.71
C GLY A 212 -32.60 0.02 -11.45
N ALA A 213 -33.76 -0.64 -11.46
CA ALA A 213 -35.06 -0.01 -11.20
C ALA A 213 -35.13 0.40 -9.71
N GLY A 214 -35.04 1.69 -9.46
CA GLY A 214 -35.22 2.25 -8.12
C GLY A 214 -36.60 1.83 -7.56
N GLY A 215 -36.59 1.22 -6.38
CA GLY A 215 -37.77 0.98 -5.58
C GLY A 215 -38.20 -0.48 -5.39
N ALA A 216 -37.52 -1.47 -5.95
CA ALA A 216 -37.77 -2.88 -5.61
C ALA A 216 -36.89 -3.29 -4.41
N GLU A 217 -37.46 -3.97 -3.41
CA GLU A 217 -36.72 -4.59 -2.32
C GLU A 217 -35.66 -5.52 -2.90
N GLY A 218 -34.38 -5.32 -2.51
CA GLY A 218 -33.25 -6.12 -2.95
C GLY A 218 -33.38 -7.60 -2.56
N VAL A 219 -32.59 -8.47 -3.18
CA VAL A 219 -32.55 -9.89 -2.80
C VAL A 219 -31.99 -10.01 -1.38
N PRO A 220 -32.69 -10.72 -0.46
CA PRO A 220 -32.19 -10.90 0.91
C PRO A 220 -30.81 -11.58 0.95
N VAL A 221 -29.89 -11.03 1.68
CA VAL A 221 -28.56 -11.57 1.90
C VAL A 221 -28.50 -12.27 3.26
N LEU A 222 -28.14 -13.54 3.28
CA LEU A 222 -27.90 -14.27 4.51
C LEU A 222 -26.56 -13.83 5.11
N THR A 223 -26.58 -13.21 6.29
CA THR A 223 -25.35 -12.82 6.98
C THR A 223 -25.04 -13.81 8.09
N ILE A 224 -23.89 -14.48 7.98
CA ILE A 224 -23.36 -15.41 9.00
C ILE A 224 -22.18 -14.73 9.65
N ARG A 225 -22.33 -14.38 10.92
CA ARG A 225 -21.30 -13.74 11.73
C ARG A 225 -20.95 -14.61 12.92
N GLY A 226 -19.65 -14.84 13.15
CA GLY A 226 -19.20 -15.57 14.32
C GLY A 226 -18.23 -14.74 15.16
N PRO A 227 -17.77 -15.32 16.31
CA PRO A 227 -16.87 -14.63 17.20
C PRO A 227 -15.53 -14.33 16.52
N LEU A 228 -15.05 -13.11 16.71
CA LEU A 228 -13.79 -12.64 16.15
C LEU A 228 -12.62 -12.79 17.12
N ALA A 229 -12.84 -13.27 18.35
CA ALA A 229 -11.80 -13.51 19.34
C ALA A 229 -10.69 -14.42 18.78
N ARG A 230 -9.45 -14.03 19.05
CA ARG A 230 -8.24 -14.81 18.71
C ARG A 230 -7.56 -15.25 20.00
N THR A 231 -7.97 -16.42 20.47
CA THR A 231 -7.53 -16.99 21.75
C THR A 231 -6.03 -17.35 21.81
N SER A 232 -5.38 -17.49 20.66
CA SER A 232 -3.95 -17.73 20.55
C SER A 232 -3.08 -16.48 20.71
N LEU A 233 -3.62 -15.25 20.53
CA LEU A 233 -2.83 -14.03 20.53
C LEU A 233 -2.62 -13.50 21.95
N ARG A 234 -1.38 -13.15 22.25
CA ARG A 234 -0.96 -12.44 23.47
C ARG A 234 -0.60 -11.01 23.11
N LEU A 235 -1.59 -10.11 23.21
CA LEU A 235 -1.46 -8.71 22.80
C LEU A 235 -0.75 -7.89 23.88
N GLY A 236 0.08 -6.93 23.46
CA GLY A 236 0.72 -5.96 24.33
C GLY A 236 1.00 -4.63 23.63
N VAL A 237 1.13 -3.55 24.41
CA VAL A 237 1.52 -2.23 23.95
C VAL A 237 2.65 -1.71 24.82
N LEU A 238 3.80 -1.41 24.21
CA LEU A 238 4.93 -0.82 24.91
C LEU A 238 5.25 0.55 24.30
N ARG A 239 5.04 1.59 25.10
CA ARG A 239 5.39 2.96 24.72
C ARG A 239 6.82 3.27 25.09
N LEU A 240 7.62 3.53 24.08
CA LEU A 240 9.01 3.93 24.22
C LEU A 240 9.17 5.39 23.78
N LYS A 241 10.20 6.03 24.30
CA LYS A 241 10.42 7.48 24.19
C LYS A 241 10.53 7.96 22.72
N ASP A 242 11.22 7.19 21.88
CA ASP A 242 11.61 7.59 20.54
C ASP A 242 11.91 6.37 19.65
N SER A 243 12.16 6.64 18.37
CA SER A 243 12.49 5.60 17.38
C SER A 243 13.76 4.83 17.72
N ALA A 244 14.77 5.50 18.35
CA ALA A 244 16.01 4.83 18.78
C ALA A 244 15.72 3.78 19.86
N SER A 245 14.87 4.12 20.83
CA SER A 245 14.46 3.21 21.90
C SER A 245 13.65 2.01 21.35
N ARG A 246 12.81 2.22 20.34
CA ARG A 246 12.05 1.14 19.67
C ARG A 246 12.97 0.18 18.90
N LEU A 247 13.96 0.71 18.14
CA LEU A 247 14.96 -0.10 17.46
C LEU A 247 15.86 -0.84 18.44
N ALA A 248 16.26 -0.17 19.52
CA ALA A 248 17.07 -0.78 20.57
C ALA A 248 16.33 -1.90 21.29
N TRP A 249 15.02 -1.75 21.51
CA TRP A 249 14.19 -2.81 22.07
C TRP A 249 14.16 -4.03 21.13
N LEU A 250 13.93 -3.81 19.85
CA LEU A 250 13.97 -4.91 18.86
C LEU A 250 15.32 -5.62 18.87
N LEU A 251 16.42 -4.87 18.84
CA LEU A 251 17.76 -5.47 18.87
C LEU A 251 18.01 -6.27 20.15
N SER A 252 17.46 -5.82 21.30
CA SER A 252 17.64 -6.51 22.59
C SER A 252 16.82 -7.78 22.73
N HIS A 253 15.64 -7.84 22.06
CA HIS A 253 14.62 -8.85 22.40
C HIS A 253 14.08 -9.64 21.19
N LEU A 254 14.60 -9.40 19.98
CA LEU A 254 14.11 -10.10 18.79
C LEU A 254 14.30 -11.62 18.87
N ASP A 255 15.41 -12.06 19.47
CA ASP A 255 15.70 -13.49 19.62
C ASP A 255 14.83 -14.17 20.69
N ASP A 256 14.35 -13.42 21.68
CA ASP A 256 13.44 -13.91 22.72
C ASP A 256 12.03 -14.17 22.19
N LEU A 257 11.64 -13.57 21.07
CA LEU A 257 10.34 -13.76 20.46
C LEU A 257 10.23 -15.18 19.85
N PRO A 258 9.06 -15.85 19.96
CA PRO A 258 8.92 -17.25 19.56
C PRO A 258 8.96 -17.43 18.05
N GLY A 259 9.72 -18.43 17.57
CA GLY A 259 9.78 -18.83 16.17
C GLY A 259 10.20 -17.71 15.21
N SER A 260 9.53 -17.61 14.06
CA SER A 260 9.69 -16.54 13.09
C SER A 260 8.45 -15.65 13.05
N GLY A 261 8.62 -14.38 12.58
CA GLY A 261 7.54 -13.41 12.66
C GLY A 261 7.59 -12.31 11.61
N ILE A 262 6.74 -11.31 11.82
CA ILE A 262 6.65 -10.11 10.98
C ILE A 262 6.86 -8.88 11.86
N ILE A 263 7.69 -7.95 11.39
CA ILE A 263 7.87 -6.62 11.97
C ILE A 263 7.25 -5.62 11.01
N TYR A 264 6.07 -5.08 11.36
CA TYR A 264 5.41 -4.07 10.54
C TYR A 264 5.95 -2.67 10.79
N THR A 265 6.08 -1.90 9.71
CA THR A 265 6.45 -0.48 9.72
C THR A 265 5.48 0.32 8.85
N LEU A 266 5.34 1.61 9.13
CA LEU A 266 4.40 2.47 8.40
C LEU A 266 4.93 2.94 7.04
N THR A 267 6.26 2.97 6.85
CA THR A 267 6.87 3.48 5.63
C THR A 267 7.89 2.52 5.05
N VAL A 268 8.12 2.62 3.74
CA VAL A 268 9.15 1.85 3.02
C VAL A 268 10.54 2.13 3.60
N ALA A 269 10.86 3.40 3.87
CA ALA A 269 12.14 3.78 4.45
C ALA A 269 12.37 3.12 5.81
N ALA A 270 11.35 3.15 6.70
CA ALA A 270 11.43 2.51 8.01
C ALA A 270 11.64 0.99 7.89
N ALA A 271 10.99 0.31 6.92
CA ALA A 271 11.19 -1.11 6.69
C ALA A 271 12.64 -1.44 6.28
N VAL A 272 13.15 -0.70 5.31
CA VAL A 272 14.51 -0.90 4.78
C VAL A 272 15.57 -0.59 5.83
N ASP A 273 15.43 0.52 6.56
CA ASP A 273 16.38 0.95 7.58
C ASP A 273 16.39 0.01 8.79
N THR A 274 15.21 -0.43 9.25
CA THR A 274 15.09 -1.40 10.34
C THR A 274 15.69 -2.76 9.95
N ALA A 275 15.38 -3.25 8.75
CA ALA A 275 15.93 -4.52 8.28
C ALA A 275 17.47 -4.46 8.15
N ARG A 276 18.00 -3.35 7.62
CA ARG A 276 19.46 -3.12 7.53
C ARG A 276 20.07 -3.09 8.93
N PHE A 277 19.50 -2.31 9.86
CA PHE A 277 19.98 -2.20 11.22
C PHE A 277 20.08 -3.56 11.92
N LEU A 278 19.02 -4.37 11.84
CA LEU A 278 19.01 -5.70 12.44
C LEU A 278 20.01 -6.66 11.80
N ARG A 279 20.16 -6.64 10.46
CA ARG A 279 21.19 -7.43 9.75
C ARG A 279 22.61 -7.04 10.11
N ASP A 280 22.90 -5.73 10.22
CA ASP A 280 24.22 -5.22 10.63
C ASP A 280 24.61 -5.72 12.04
N HIS A 281 23.63 -6.17 12.84
CA HIS A 281 23.81 -6.71 14.19
C HIS A 281 23.57 -8.22 14.29
N GLY A 282 23.57 -8.94 13.16
CA GLY A 282 23.60 -10.39 13.11
C GLY A 282 22.26 -11.10 13.05
N HIS A 283 21.14 -10.39 12.97
CA HIS A 283 19.82 -11.02 12.81
C HIS A 283 19.51 -11.31 11.34
N ASP A 284 19.00 -12.49 11.07
CA ASP A 284 18.55 -12.88 9.73
C ASP A 284 17.14 -12.36 9.47
N VAL A 285 17.04 -11.17 8.88
CA VAL A 285 15.80 -10.50 8.54
C VAL A 285 15.86 -9.91 7.13
N ARG A 286 14.71 -9.80 6.45
CA ARG A 286 14.61 -9.18 5.13
C ARG A 286 13.59 -8.05 5.11
N ALA A 287 13.82 -7.01 4.31
CA ALA A 287 12.84 -5.98 4.04
C ALA A 287 11.83 -6.49 3.00
N TYR A 288 10.53 -6.20 3.23
CA TYR A 288 9.45 -6.56 2.33
C TYR A 288 8.51 -5.37 2.13
N THR A 289 8.53 -4.76 0.95
CA THR A 289 7.79 -3.54 0.65
C THR A 289 7.12 -3.61 -0.72
N GLY A 290 6.25 -2.64 -1.03
CA GLY A 290 5.66 -2.51 -2.35
C GLY A 290 6.68 -2.20 -3.47
N GLN A 291 7.88 -1.74 -3.10
CA GLN A 291 8.98 -1.43 -4.03
C GLN A 291 9.94 -2.61 -4.23
N THR A 292 9.85 -3.65 -3.42
CA THR A 292 10.64 -4.87 -3.56
C THR A 292 10.19 -5.61 -4.82
N ASP A 293 11.16 -6.14 -5.57
CA ASP A 293 10.89 -6.90 -6.79
C ASP A 293 9.94 -8.08 -6.52
N PRO A 294 9.01 -8.42 -7.45
CA PRO A 294 8.07 -9.51 -7.26
C PRO A 294 8.72 -10.89 -7.02
N GLU A 295 9.84 -11.20 -7.65
CA GLU A 295 10.56 -12.46 -7.46
C GLU A 295 11.23 -12.49 -6.08
N GLU A 296 11.87 -11.39 -5.67
CA GLU A 296 12.47 -11.23 -4.34
C GLU A 296 11.40 -11.30 -3.24
N ARG A 297 10.19 -10.75 -3.48
CA ARG A 297 9.07 -10.90 -2.55
C ARG A 297 8.65 -12.34 -2.38
N ALA A 298 8.49 -13.08 -3.48
CA ALA A 298 8.11 -14.49 -3.44
C ALA A 298 9.17 -15.34 -2.73
N GLU A 299 10.46 -15.08 -2.97
CA GLU A 299 11.56 -15.73 -2.26
C GLU A 299 11.51 -15.46 -0.76
N SER A 300 11.35 -14.19 -0.36
CA SER A 300 11.29 -13.78 1.05
C SER A 300 10.11 -14.41 1.78
N GLU A 301 8.93 -14.48 1.14
CA GLU A 301 7.77 -15.20 1.67
C GLU A 301 8.07 -16.69 1.86
N GLY A 302 8.74 -17.32 0.87
CA GLY A 302 9.17 -18.72 0.93
C GLY A 302 10.13 -18.97 2.08
N MET A 303 11.12 -18.11 2.27
CA MET A 303 12.10 -18.20 3.38
C MET A 303 11.41 -18.08 4.74
N LEU A 304 10.46 -17.13 4.90
CA LEU A 304 9.71 -17.01 6.16
C LEU A 304 8.84 -18.24 6.39
N LYS A 305 8.16 -18.77 5.36
CA LYS A 305 7.35 -20.00 5.48
C LYS A 305 8.17 -21.21 5.92
N ARG A 306 9.44 -21.32 5.49
CA ARG A 306 10.37 -22.40 5.87
C ARG A 306 11.18 -22.13 7.15
N ASN A 307 10.93 -21.01 7.85
CA ASN A 307 11.68 -20.57 9.03
C ASN A 307 13.18 -20.34 8.77
N GLU A 308 13.55 -19.95 7.55
CA GLU A 308 14.92 -19.65 7.14
C GLU A 308 15.34 -18.22 7.52
N VAL A 309 14.39 -17.36 7.85
CA VAL A 309 14.62 -16.01 8.38
C VAL A 309 13.87 -15.81 9.68
N LYS A 310 14.43 -15.01 10.59
CA LYS A 310 13.79 -14.68 11.88
C LYS A 310 12.55 -13.82 11.67
N ALA A 311 12.63 -12.84 10.76
CA ALA A 311 11.47 -12.00 10.44
C ALA A 311 11.55 -11.36 9.06
N LEU A 312 10.35 -11.02 8.51
CA LEU A 312 10.24 -10.00 7.48
C LEU A 312 9.91 -8.66 8.13
N VAL A 313 10.69 -7.64 7.79
CA VAL A 313 10.41 -6.24 8.14
C VAL A 313 9.60 -5.64 7.00
N ALA A 314 8.31 -5.44 7.23
CA ALA A 314 7.36 -5.21 6.15
C ALA A 314 6.52 -3.95 6.34
N THR A 315 6.09 -3.36 5.23
CA THR A 315 4.95 -2.44 5.21
C THR A 315 3.64 -3.22 5.06
N SER A 316 2.50 -2.53 4.96
CA SER A 316 1.21 -3.15 4.60
C SER A 316 1.24 -3.91 3.26
N ALA A 317 2.33 -3.85 2.49
CA ALA A 317 2.55 -4.65 1.28
C ALA A 317 2.61 -6.16 1.57
N LEU A 318 3.10 -6.58 2.75
CA LEU A 318 2.89 -7.93 3.28
C LEU A 318 1.48 -7.97 3.89
N GLY A 319 0.53 -7.78 3.02
CA GLY A 319 -0.85 -7.59 3.34
C GLY A 319 -1.67 -8.88 3.30
N MET A 320 -2.97 -8.75 3.04
CA MET A 320 -3.91 -9.86 2.90
C MET A 320 -3.31 -11.01 2.07
N GLY A 321 -3.68 -12.23 2.37
CA GLY A 321 -3.28 -13.41 1.59
C GLY A 321 -1.99 -14.12 2.02
N PHE A 322 -1.09 -13.50 2.78
CA PHE A 322 0.05 -14.24 3.34
C PHE A 322 -0.40 -15.14 4.48
N ASP A 323 -0.15 -16.44 4.35
CA ASP A 323 -0.47 -17.45 5.35
C ASP A 323 0.77 -18.21 5.78
N LYS A 324 1.02 -18.21 7.10
CA LYS A 324 1.99 -19.04 7.79
C LYS A 324 1.38 -19.51 9.10
N PRO A 325 0.94 -20.77 9.18
CA PRO A 325 0.19 -21.31 10.33
C PRO A 325 0.93 -21.18 11.67
N ASP A 326 2.24 -21.37 11.66
CA ASP A 326 3.16 -21.35 12.80
C ASP A 326 3.84 -19.99 13.02
N LEU A 327 3.26 -18.87 12.53
CA LEU A 327 3.83 -17.54 12.75
C LEU A 327 3.81 -17.20 14.25
N GLY A 328 5.00 -17.09 14.84
CA GLY A 328 5.17 -16.99 16.30
C GLY A 328 4.95 -15.60 16.85
N PHE A 329 5.27 -14.55 16.08
CA PHE A 329 5.10 -13.17 16.55
C PHE A 329 4.76 -12.17 15.45
N VAL A 330 4.17 -11.04 15.88
CA VAL A 330 4.01 -9.83 15.09
C VAL A 330 4.39 -8.62 15.95
N VAL A 331 5.33 -7.82 15.49
CA VAL A 331 5.72 -6.56 16.14
C VAL A 331 5.38 -5.40 15.22
N HIS A 332 4.81 -4.33 15.75
CA HIS A 332 4.58 -3.09 15.01
C HIS A 332 5.52 -1.99 15.49
N LEU A 333 6.31 -1.44 14.59
CA LEU A 333 7.07 -0.20 14.77
C LEU A 333 6.25 0.95 14.18
N GLY A 334 5.44 1.56 15.03
CA GLY A 334 4.36 2.48 14.64
C GLY A 334 3.03 1.78 14.49
N ALA A 335 1.96 2.44 14.94
CA ALA A 335 0.61 1.92 14.90
C ALA A 335 -0.03 2.09 13.52
N PRO A 336 -0.77 1.11 12.98
CA PRO A 336 -1.64 1.34 11.84
C PRO A 336 -2.74 2.35 12.19
N SER A 337 -3.37 2.94 11.16
CA SER A 337 -4.31 4.05 11.32
C SER A 337 -5.67 3.67 11.92
N SER A 338 -5.92 2.38 12.16
CA SER A 338 -7.20 1.94 12.74
C SER A 338 -7.06 0.61 13.48
N PRO A 339 -7.92 0.36 14.49
CA PRO A 339 -8.00 -0.93 15.17
C PRO A 339 -8.34 -2.09 14.22
N VAL A 340 -9.12 -1.82 13.18
CA VAL A 340 -9.50 -2.81 12.15
C VAL A 340 -8.29 -3.24 11.34
N ALA A 341 -7.49 -2.29 10.84
CA ALA A 341 -6.25 -2.57 10.13
C ALA A 341 -5.24 -3.31 11.04
N TYR A 342 -5.15 -2.91 12.32
CA TYR A 342 -4.32 -3.60 13.29
C TYR A 342 -4.77 -5.04 13.51
N TYR A 343 -6.06 -5.27 13.74
CA TYR A 343 -6.61 -6.63 13.91
C TYR A 343 -6.32 -7.53 12.71
N GLN A 344 -6.38 -7.00 11.51
CA GLN A 344 -6.08 -7.73 10.27
C GLN A 344 -4.61 -8.18 10.19
N GLN A 345 -3.69 -7.31 10.62
CA GLN A 345 -2.25 -7.59 10.61
C GLN A 345 -1.87 -8.57 11.71
N VAL A 346 -2.35 -8.38 12.93
CA VAL A 346 -2.07 -9.29 14.05
C VAL A 346 -2.72 -10.66 13.88
N GLY A 347 -3.86 -10.71 13.18
CA GLY A 347 -4.57 -11.95 12.86
C GLY A 347 -3.81 -12.93 11.96
N ARG A 348 -2.59 -12.59 11.52
CA ARG A 348 -1.69 -13.50 10.79
C ARG A 348 -0.99 -14.48 11.72
N ALA A 349 -0.68 -14.04 12.94
CA ALA A 349 -0.01 -14.87 13.93
C ALA A 349 -0.96 -15.87 14.61
N GLY A 350 -0.43 -16.94 15.14
CA GLY A 350 -1.13 -17.87 16.01
C GLY A 350 -2.29 -18.62 15.35
N ARG A 351 -2.22 -18.94 14.06
CA ARG A 351 -3.31 -19.65 13.36
C ARG A 351 -3.37 -21.13 13.73
N ALA A 352 -2.22 -21.79 13.83
CA ALA A 352 -2.11 -23.20 14.21
C ALA A 352 -1.19 -23.40 15.43
N SER A 353 -0.82 -22.34 16.15
CA SER A 353 -0.07 -22.37 17.39
C SER A 353 -0.97 -22.04 18.58
N GLU A 354 -0.66 -22.59 19.76
CA GLU A 354 -1.39 -22.31 20.99
C GLU A 354 -1.19 -20.88 21.49
N SER A 355 -0.05 -20.27 21.12
CA SER A 355 0.30 -18.89 21.49
C SER A 355 1.14 -18.21 20.42
N ALA A 356 0.89 -16.92 20.23
CA ALA A 356 1.72 -16.05 19.44
C ALA A 356 1.79 -14.66 20.10
N ASP A 357 2.97 -14.05 20.05
CA ASP A 357 3.26 -12.77 20.68
C ASP A 357 2.99 -11.62 19.73
N VAL A 358 2.22 -10.65 20.19
CA VAL A 358 1.86 -9.47 19.40
C VAL A 358 2.15 -8.21 20.19
N LEU A 359 3.13 -7.45 19.74
CA LEU A 359 3.55 -6.22 20.43
C LEU A 359 3.44 -5.00 19.53
N LEU A 360 2.78 -3.98 20.02
CA LEU A 360 2.70 -2.66 19.41
C LEU A 360 3.69 -1.72 20.09
N LEU A 361 4.57 -1.11 19.30
CA LEU A 361 5.51 -0.05 19.68
C LEU A 361 5.11 1.25 18.97
N PRO A 362 4.11 2.00 19.49
CA PRO A 362 3.60 3.19 18.83
C PRO A 362 4.63 4.34 18.81
N GLY A 363 4.54 5.20 17.81
CA GLY A 363 5.37 6.38 17.62
C GLY A 363 4.59 7.69 17.68
N VAL A 364 5.24 8.76 18.11
CA VAL A 364 4.65 10.11 18.08
C VAL A 364 4.40 10.59 16.66
N GLU A 365 5.18 10.11 15.70
CA GLU A 365 5.10 10.40 14.27
C GLU A 365 3.93 9.70 13.55
N ASP A 366 3.30 8.72 14.16
CA ASP A 366 2.27 7.89 13.52
C ASP A 366 1.11 8.75 13.00
N ARG A 367 0.67 9.75 13.76
CA ARG A 367 -0.42 10.67 13.37
C ARG A 367 -0.12 11.45 12.08
N GLU A 368 1.10 11.94 11.91
CA GLU A 368 1.49 12.68 10.70
C GLU A 368 1.50 11.76 9.49
N ILE A 369 1.98 10.53 9.68
CA ILE A 369 1.99 9.51 8.62
C ILE A 369 0.57 9.13 8.22
N TRP A 370 -0.33 8.93 9.18
CA TRP A 370 -1.74 8.64 8.92
C TRP A 370 -2.44 9.78 8.17
N HIS A 371 -2.21 11.02 8.60
CA HIS A 371 -2.77 12.20 7.94
C HIS A 371 -2.32 12.30 6.48
N TYR A 372 -1.02 12.07 6.23
CA TYR A 372 -0.48 12.06 4.88
C TYR A 372 -1.18 11.04 3.98
N PHE A 373 -1.34 9.79 4.42
CA PHE A 373 -2.01 8.76 3.62
C PHE A 373 -3.51 9.02 3.46
N ALA A 374 -4.17 9.52 4.48
CA ALA A 374 -5.60 9.84 4.42
C ALA A 374 -5.91 10.91 3.38
N THR A 375 -5.09 11.95 3.32
CA THR A 375 -5.26 13.07 2.37
C THR A 375 -4.83 12.74 0.95
N ALA A 376 -3.76 11.94 0.79
CA ALA A 376 -3.22 11.59 -0.53
C ALA A 376 -4.16 10.73 -1.39
N SER A 377 -5.09 10.01 -0.78
CA SER A 377 -6.00 9.06 -1.46
C SER A 377 -7.37 9.64 -1.81
N MET A 378 -7.69 10.87 -1.38
CA MET A 378 -8.97 11.51 -1.68
C MET A 378 -8.97 12.15 -3.07
N PRO A 379 -10.03 11.97 -3.88
CA PRO A 379 -10.18 12.72 -5.12
C PRO A 379 -10.38 14.21 -4.82
N ASP A 380 -9.65 15.02 -5.55
CA ASP A 380 -9.78 16.48 -5.49
C ASP A 380 -10.70 16.94 -6.65
N ARG A 381 -11.68 17.80 -6.34
CA ARG A 381 -12.70 18.25 -7.30
C ARG A 381 -12.09 18.93 -8.52
N GLU A 382 -11.19 19.88 -8.31
CA GLU A 382 -10.59 20.64 -9.40
C GLU A 382 -9.71 19.76 -10.29
N ARG A 383 -9.02 18.79 -9.69
CA ARG A 383 -8.21 17.82 -10.44
C ARG A 383 -9.11 16.90 -11.27
N ALA A 384 -10.22 16.44 -10.73
CA ALA A 384 -11.18 15.60 -11.43
C ALA A 384 -11.80 16.36 -12.64
N GLU A 385 -12.26 17.59 -12.43
CA GLU A 385 -12.81 18.43 -13.49
C GLU A 385 -11.78 18.70 -14.61
N ARG A 386 -10.50 18.94 -14.26
CA ARG A 386 -9.42 19.10 -15.25
C ARG A 386 -9.17 17.82 -16.05
N VAL A 387 -9.20 16.65 -15.41
CA VAL A 387 -9.03 15.36 -16.09
C VAL A 387 -10.18 15.11 -17.08
N ILE A 388 -11.42 15.34 -16.66
CA ILE A 388 -12.60 15.18 -17.52
C ILE A 388 -12.53 16.15 -18.70
N ALA A 389 -12.20 17.42 -18.46
CA ALA A 389 -12.08 18.43 -19.50
C ALA A 389 -10.94 18.17 -20.52
N ALA A 390 -9.89 17.44 -20.09
CA ALA A 390 -8.78 17.05 -20.97
C ALA A 390 -9.08 15.81 -21.84
N LEU A 391 -10.16 15.09 -21.55
CA LEU A 391 -10.61 13.92 -22.29
C LEU A 391 -11.72 14.30 -23.28
N GLY A 392 -11.70 13.66 -24.43
CA GLY A 392 -12.74 13.75 -25.46
C GLY A 392 -13.22 12.36 -25.86
N ASP A 393 -13.79 12.27 -27.07
CA ASP A 393 -14.29 11.01 -27.66
C ASP A 393 -13.16 10.09 -28.19
N SER A 394 -11.95 10.64 -28.38
CA SER A 394 -10.78 9.89 -28.85
C SER A 394 -9.95 9.39 -27.67
N PRO A 395 -9.46 8.12 -27.71
CA PRO A 395 -8.69 7.57 -26.64
C PRO A 395 -7.37 8.33 -26.38
N ILE A 396 -7.11 8.70 -25.13
CA ILE A 396 -5.87 9.31 -24.68
C ILE A 396 -5.18 8.37 -23.70
N SER A 397 -3.93 7.98 -23.99
CA SER A 397 -3.16 7.13 -23.07
C SER A 397 -2.85 7.87 -21.76
N THR A 398 -2.71 7.13 -20.64
CA THR A 398 -2.40 7.75 -19.34
C THR A 398 -1.12 8.59 -19.37
N PRO A 399 -0.01 8.19 -20.06
CA PRO A 399 1.16 9.08 -20.23
C PRO A 399 0.87 10.38 -21.00
N ALA A 400 0.01 10.29 -22.02
CA ALA A 400 -0.37 11.49 -22.78
C ALA A 400 -1.28 12.42 -21.97
N LEU A 401 -2.20 11.86 -21.19
CA LEU A 401 -3.05 12.61 -20.28
C LEU A 401 -2.24 13.26 -19.14
N GLU A 402 -1.27 12.56 -18.57
CA GLU A 402 -0.34 13.09 -17.59
C GLU A 402 0.37 14.37 -18.09
N ALA A 403 0.68 14.43 -19.39
CA ALA A 403 1.27 15.62 -20.01
C ALA A 403 0.27 16.78 -20.21
N LEU A 404 -1.04 16.54 -20.10
CA LEU A 404 -2.09 17.57 -20.25
C LEU A 404 -2.57 18.12 -18.90
N VAL A 405 -2.51 17.28 -17.84
CA VAL A 405 -2.97 17.63 -16.49
C VAL A 405 -1.79 17.63 -15.52
N ASP A 406 -1.76 18.59 -14.58
CA ASP A 406 -0.69 18.65 -13.57
C ASP A 406 -0.98 17.69 -12.41
N ILE A 407 -0.98 16.39 -12.68
CA ILE A 407 -1.20 15.33 -11.70
C ILE A 407 -0.13 14.25 -11.90
N ARG A 408 0.48 13.74 -10.81
CA ARG A 408 1.45 12.64 -10.88
C ARG A 408 0.77 11.35 -11.32
N ARG A 409 1.53 10.43 -11.92
CA ARG A 409 1.02 9.17 -12.50
C ARG A 409 0.13 8.38 -11.54
N THR A 410 0.60 8.05 -10.35
CA THR A 410 -0.14 7.19 -9.40
C THR A 410 -1.46 7.84 -8.93
N PRO A 411 -1.48 9.11 -8.47
CA PRO A 411 -2.73 9.80 -8.19
C PRO A 411 -3.66 9.93 -9.40
N LEU A 412 -3.12 10.14 -10.61
CA LEU A 412 -3.91 10.20 -11.83
C LEU A 412 -4.58 8.87 -12.15
N GLU A 413 -3.85 7.75 -12.04
CA GLU A 413 -4.40 6.40 -12.25
C GLU A 413 -5.49 6.07 -11.24
N LEU A 414 -5.32 6.45 -9.97
CA LEU A 414 -6.36 6.28 -8.96
C LEU A 414 -7.60 7.13 -9.27
N LEU A 415 -7.41 8.39 -9.62
CA LEU A 415 -8.50 9.30 -9.98
C LEU A 415 -9.28 8.81 -11.21
N LEU A 416 -8.58 8.35 -12.24
CA LEU A 416 -9.18 7.78 -13.45
C LEU A 416 -10.04 6.53 -13.12
N LYS A 417 -9.60 5.68 -12.19
CA LYS A 417 -10.38 4.53 -11.72
C LYS A 417 -11.66 4.97 -11.00
N VAL A 418 -11.59 6.00 -10.15
CA VAL A 418 -12.77 6.55 -9.48
C VAL A 418 -13.74 7.12 -10.50
N LEU A 419 -13.27 7.95 -11.43
CA LEU A 419 -14.08 8.56 -12.48
C LEU A 419 -14.69 7.53 -13.45
N ASP A 420 -14.01 6.41 -13.72
CA ASP A 420 -14.52 5.31 -14.53
C ASP A 420 -15.67 4.56 -13.82
N VAL A 421 -15.53 4.36 -12.52
CA VAL A 421 -16.59 3.76 -11.69
C VAL A 421 -17.80 4.70 -11.57
N ASP A 422 -17.55 6.00 -11.43
CA ASP A 422 -18.60 7.03 -11.41
C ASP A 422 -19.26 7.26 -12.80
N GLY A 423 -18.69 6.65 -13.86
CA GLY A 423 -19.23 6.72 -15.22
C GLY A 423 -18.87 7.98 -16.01
N ALA A 424 -18.07 8.89 -15.45
CA ALA A 424 -17.64 10.14 -16.13
C ALA A 424 -16.62 9.90 -17.24
N VAL A 425 -15.74 8.92 -17.05
CA VAL A 425 -14.76 8.50 -18.05
C VAL A 425 -14.89 6.98 -18.27
N ARG A 426 -14.29 6.49 -19.33
CA ARG A 426 -14.25 5.05 -19.61
C ARG A 426 -12.89 4.64 -20.14
N ARG A 427 -12.37 3.54 -19.61
CA ARG A 427 -11.18 2.90 -20.15
C ARG A 427 -11.56 2.10 -21.41
N VAL A 428 -10.86 2.35 -22.51
CA VAL A 428 -11.01 1.68 -23.81
C VAL A 428 -9.65 1.21 -24.32
N GLN A 429 -9.65 0.44 -25.41
CA GLN A 429 -8.41 0.12 -26.08
C GLN A 429 -7.69 1.40 -26.53
N GLY A 430 -6.42 1.56 -26.16
CA GLY A 430 -5.63 2.75 -26.46
C GLY A 430 -5.61 3.84 -25.38
N GLY A 431 -6.50 3.79 -24.38
CA GLY A 431 -6.49 4.78 -23.31
C GLY A 431 -7.83 5.05 -22.63
N TRP A 432 -8.13 6.33 -22.41
CA TRP A 432 -9.29 6.83 -21.70
C TRP A 432 -10.09 7.79 -22.56
N ILE A 433 -11.39 7.76 -22.46
CA ILE A 433 -12.32 8.69 -23.12
C ILE A 433 -13.27 9.30 -22.09
N ALA A 434 -13.80 10.49 -22.36
CA ALA A 434 -14.96 11.01 -21.66
C ALA A 434 -16.22 10.28 -22.13
N THR A 435 -17.17 10.02 -21.22
CA THR A 435 -18.43 9.37 -21.57
C THR A 435 -19.52 10.36 -21.99
N GLY A 436 -19.31 11.65 -21.70
CA GLY A 436 -20.34 12.68 -21.86
C GLY A 436 -21.39 12.70 -20.76
N HIS A 437 -21.35 11.74 -19.81
CA HIS A 437 -22.23 11.80 -18.64
C HIS A 437 -21.79 12.92 -17.70
N PRO A 438 -22.76 13.75 -17.19
CA PRO A 438 -22.43 14.75 -16.19
C PRO A 438 -21.84 14.10 -14.95
N TRP A 439 -20.68 14.59 -14.49
CA TRP A 439 -20.10 14.18 -13.25
C TRP A 439 -20.33 15.22 -12.17
N THR A 440 -20.77 14.79 -11.01
CA THR A 440 -20.98 15.64 -9.85
C THR A 440 -20.09 15.15 -8.72
N TYR A 441 -19.28 16.09 -8.17
CA TYR A 441 -18.46 15.78 -7.01
C TYR A 441 -19.33 15.59 -5.77
N ASP A 442 -19.34 14.37 -5.23
CA ASP A 442 -20.10 14.02 -4.02
C ASP A 442 -19.32 14.48 -2.77
N ALA A 443 -19.41 15.78 -2.47
CA ALA A 443 -18.70 16.39 -1.34
C ALA A 443 -19.11 15.74 -0.01
N GLU A 444 -20.42 15.49 0.20
CA GLU A 444 -20.91 14.88 1.44
C GLU A 444 -20.32 13.49 1.68
N ARG A 445 -20.20 12.68 0.63
CA ARG A 445 -19.59 11.35 0.70
C ARG A 445 -18.13 11.45 1.09
N TYR A 446 -17.33 12.31 0.44
CA TYR A 446 -15.91 12.44 0.71
C TYR A 446 -15.63 13.05 2.08
N GLU A 447 -16.43 14.02 2.52
CA GLU A 447 -16.35 14.58 3.87
C GLU A 447 -16.67 13.52 4.93
N ARG A 448 -17.67 12.67 4.73
CA ARG A 448 -17.98 11.56 5.63
C ARG A 448 -16.82 10.56 5.70
N ILE A 449 -16.24 10.16 4.56
CA ILE A 449 -15.09 9.25 4.52
C ILE A 449 -13.89 9.86 5.27
N ALA A 450 -13.63 11.16 5.09
CA ALA A 450 -12.56 11.85 5.80
C ALA A 450 -12.79 11.86 7.31
N ALA A 451 -14.01 12.18 7.75
CA ALA A 451 -14.40 12.20 9.17
C ALA A 451 -14.26 10.81 9.82
N GLU A 452 -14.68 9.74 9.12
CA GLU A 452 -14.53 8.37 9.61
C GLU A 452 -13.07 7.96 9.75
N ARG A 453 -12.21 8.31 8.79
CA ARG A 453 -10.77 8.05 8.91
C ARG A 453 -10.16 8.71 10.13
N VAL A 454 -10.58 9.95 10.42
CA VAL A 454 -10.15 10.64 11.66
C VAL A 454 -10.68 9.93 12.91
N ALA A 455 -11.93 9.49 12.90
CA ALA A 455 -12.51 8.74 14.01
C ALA A 455 -11.79 7.39 14.25
N GLU A 456 -11.45 6.67 13.18
CA GLU A 456 -10.66 5.43 13.28
C GLU A 456 -9.25 5.67 13.84
N GLN A 457 -8.60 6.79 13.47
CA GLN A 457 -7.30 7.17 14.02
C GLN A 457 -7.39 7.47 15.53
N GLU A 458 -8.40 8.24 15.96
CA GLU A 458 -8.61 8.48 17.40
C GLU A 458 -8.93 7.18 18.14
N HIS A 459 -9.73 6.28 17.57
CA HIS A 459 -10.03 4.98 18.14
C HIS A 459 -8.75 4.09 18.27
N MET A 460 -7.79 4.21 17.33
CA MET A 460 -6.49 3.55 17.48
C MET A 460 -5.68 4.11 18.64
N LEU A 461 -5.71 5.43 18.86
CA LEU A 461 -5.07 6.05 20.00
C LEU A 461 -5.75 5.67 21.34
N GLU A 462 -7.06 5.45 21.35
CA GLU A 462 -7.77 4.89 22.50
C GLU A 462 -7.31 3.44 22.77
N TYR A 463 -7.16 2.61 21.72
CA TYR A 463 -6.60 1.27 21.86
C TYR A 463 -5.21 1.27 22.50
N GLU A 464 -4.35 2.20 22.10
CA GLU A 464 -3.02 2.33 22.71
C GLU A 464 -3.08 2.65 24.20
N ARG A 465 -4.10 3.41 24.63
CA ARG A 465 -4.22 3.95 26.00
C ARG A 465 -5.11 3.13 26.92
N THR A 466 -5.88 2.20 26.38
CA THR A 466 -6.86 1.45 27.16
C THR A 466 -6.22 0.65 28.29
N ASP A 467 -6.85 0.69 29.47
CA ASP A 467 -6.56 -0.19 30.59
C ASP A 467 -7.42 -1.46 30.56
N GLY A 468 -8.38 -1.52 29.62
CA GLY A 468 -9.25 -2.68 29.41
C GLY A 468 -8.59 -3.78 28.60
N CYS A 469 -9.28 -4.90 28.44
CA CYS A 469 -8.80 -6.01 27.63
C CYS A 469 -8.57 -5.60 26.15
N ARG A 470 -7.36 -5.76 25.65
CA ARG A 470 -7.00 -5.37 24.29
C ARG A 470 -7.75 -6.18 23.23
N MET A 471 -7.94 -7.47 23.42
CA MET A 471 -8.71 -8.30 22.47
C MET A 471 -10.18 -7.90 22.44
N ALA A 472 -10.79 -7.68 23.60
CA ALA A 472 -12.18 -7.22 23.69
C ALA A 472 -12.35 -5.79 23.09
N PHE A 473 -11.33 -4.95 23.14
CA PHE A 473 -11.34 -3.66 22.45
C PHE A 473 -11.42 -3.86 20.93
N LEU A 474 -10.54 -4.70 20.36
CA LEU A 474 -10.53 -5.00 18.92
C LEU A 474 -11.82 -5.67 18.45
N GLN A 475 -12.39 -6.57 19.25
CA GLN A 475 -13.70 -7.18 18.96
C GLN A 475 -14.80 -6.11 18.90
N ARG A 476 -14.88 -5.20 19.87
CA ARG A 476 -15.86 -4.09 19.87
C ARG A 476 -15.67 -3.14 18.70
N ALA A 477 -14.43 -2.85 18.30
CA ALA A 477 -14.14 -2.05 17.10
C ALA A 477 -14.65 -2.70 15.80
N LEU A 478 -14.90 -4.00 15.84
CA LEU A 478 -15.51 -4.79 14.75
C LEU A 478 -16.97 -5.14 15.03
N ASP A 479 -17.61 -4.52 16.03
CA ASP A 479 -19.00 -4.79 16.45
C ASP A 479 -19.27 -6.28 16.75
N ASP A 480 -18.31 -6.95 17.39
CA ASP A 480 -18.46 -8.33 17.85
C ASP A 480 -19.10 -8.34 19.24
N ASP A 481 -20.38 -8.70 19.32
CA ASP A 481 -21.16 -8.74 20.56
C ASP A 481 -20.67 -9.79 21.56
N THR A 482 -19.79 -10.71 21.12
CA THR A 482 -19.19 -11.73 21.99
C THR A 482 -17.94 -11.24 22.73
N ALA A 483 -17.61 -9.93 22.62
CA ALA A 483 -16.41 -9.37 23.21
C ALA A 483 -16.34 -9.55 24.73
N ALA A 484 -15.32 -10.29 25.17
CA ALA A 484 -15.09 -10.62 26.57
C ALA A 484 -13.58 -10.50 26.92
N PRO A 485 -13.23 -10.36 28.21
CA PRO A 485 -11.83 -10.36 28.62
C PRO A 485 -11.10 -11.63 28.18
N CYS A 486 -9.96 -11.45 27.48
CA CYS A 486 -9.22 -12.59 26.89
C CYS A 486 -8.34 -13.36 27.90
N GLY A 487 -8.04 -12.77 29.07
CA GLY A 487 -7.20 -13.38 30.11
C GLY A 487 -5.70 -13.48 29.75
N ARG A 488 -5.23 -12.91 28.61
CA ARG A 488 -3.87 -13.17 28.09
C ARG A 488 -3.09 -11.90 27.67
N CYS A 489 -3.78 -10.81 27.36
CA CYS A 489 -3.10 -9.57 27.01
C CYS A 489 -2.41 -8.93 28.23
N ASP A 490 -1.54 -7.98 27.99
CA ASP A 490 -0.80 -7.25 29.02
C ASP A 490 -1.72 -6.64 30.10
N ASN A 491 -2.90 -6.15 29.74
CA ASN A 491 -3.87 -5.60 30.69
C ASN A 491 -4.63 -6.70 31.48
N CYS A 492 -4.78 -7.91 30.94
CA CYS A 492 -5.47 -9.00 31.63
C CYS A 492 -4.56 -9.85 32.50
N ALA A 493 -3.35 -10.17 32.03
CA ALA A 493 -2.44 -11.12 32.63
C ALA A 493 -1.15 -10.47 33.20
N GLY A 494 -0.98 -9.16 33.00
CA GLY A 494 0.24 -8.42 33.29
C GLY A 494 1.23 -8.43 32.14
N LEU A 495 2.27 -7.60 32.24
CA LEU A 495 3.29 -7.45 31.21
C LEU A 495 4.02 -8.77 30.98
N TRP A 496 4.04 -9.23 29.74
CA TRP A 496 4.72 -10.43 29.30
C TRP A 496 6.00 -10.16 28.53
N PHE A 497 6.26 -8.90 28.21
CA PHE A 497 7.44 -8.41 27.52
C PHE A 497 8.28 -7.54 28.46
N PRO A 498 9.62 -7.56 28.35
CA PRO A 498 10.48 -6.64 29.08
C PRO A 498 10.31 -5.20 28.57
N ALA A 499 10.26 -4.24 29.47
CA ALA A 499 10.25 -2.82 29.12
C ALA A 499 11.69 -2.23 29.02
N GLU A 500 12.64 -2.93 29.59
CA GLU A 500 14.03 -2.50 29.67
C GLU A 500 14.75 -2.72 28.33
N VAL A 501 15.70 -1.82 28.02
CA VAL A 501 16.51 -1.85 26.81
C VAL A 501 17.97 -1.84 27.22
N ALA A 502 18.79 -2.71 26.63
CA ALA A 502 20.22 -2.76 26.91
C ALA A 502 20.89 -1.44 26.47
N GLN A 503 21.79 -0.91 27.31
CA GLN A 503 22.52 0.33 27.00
C GLN A 503 23.33 0.22 25.69
N THR A 504 23.93 -0.96 25.44
CA THR A 504 24.65 -1.22 24.18
C THR A 504 23.74 -1.14 22.97
N ALA A 505 22.55 -1.72 23.04
CA ALA A 505 21.55 -1.65 21.98
C ALA A 505 21.05 -0.20 21.77
N SER A 506 20.88 0.56 22.85
CA SER A 506 20.51 1.98 22.77
C SER A 506 21.59 2.81 22.06
N ALA A 507 22.86 2.59 22.38
CA ALA A 507 23.97 3.26 21.70
C ALA A 507 24.09 2.87 20.23
N GLN A 508 23.89 1.60 19.89
CA GLN A 508 23.90 1.08 18.53
C GLN A 508 22.75 1.64 17.69
N ALA A 509 21.54 1.69 18.26
CA ALA A 509 20.36 2.27 17.59
C ALA A 509 20.56 3.78 17.34
N ALA A 510 21.03 4.52 18.34
CA ALA A 510 21.32 5.94 18.19
C ALA A 510 22.39 6.18 17.10
N ALA A 511 23.45 5.40 17.06
CA ALA A 511 24.49 5.50 16.03
C ALA A 511 23.96 5.15 14.63
N SER A 512 23.07 4.16 14.52
CA SER A 512 22.43 3.80 13.25
C SER A 512 21.49 4.90 12.73
N LEU A 513 20.72 5.53 13.61
CA LEU A 513 19.83 6.63 13.26
C LEU A 513 20.57 7.94 12.98
N ASP A 514 21.79 8.10 13.51
CA ASP A 514 22.65 9.23 13.21
C ASP A 514 23.42 9.08 11.87
N ARG A 515 23.16 8.00 11.12
CA ARG A 515 23.71 7.86 9.76
C ARG A 515 23.16 8.96 8.86
N VAL A 516 24.06 9.47 8.02
CA VAL A 516 23.80 10.57 7.10
C VAL A 516 24.26 10.22 5.69
N GLY A 517 23.70 10.90 4.69
CA GLY A 517 24.19 10.80 3.32
C GLY A 517 23.37 9.87 2.43
N VAL A 518 22.19 10.32 2.02
CA VAL A 518 21.35 9.62 1.05
C VAL A 518 21.79 9.99 -0.37
N PRO A 519 22.05 9.02 -1.28
CA PRO A 519 22.38 9.30 -2.66
C PRO A 519 21.19 9.95 -3.41
N VAL A 520 21.51 10.92 -4.23
CA VAL A 520 20.57 11.61 -5.11
C VAL A 520 20.98 11.37 -6.55
N GLU A 521 20.31 10.43 -7.20
CA GLU A 521 20.60 10.11 -8.59
C GLU A 521 20.23 11.29 -9.52
N PRO A 522 21.08 11.65 -10.49
CA PRO A 522 20.78 12.69 -11.46
C PRO A 522 19.68 12.24 -12.43
N ARG A 523 18.92 13.20 -12.95
CA ARG A 523 18.03 12.95 -14.08
C ARG A 523 18.86 12.73 -15.35
N ARG A 524 18.54 11.66 -16.10
CA ARG A 524 19.27 11.29 -17.34
C ARG A 524 18.47 11.54 -18.59
N ALA A 525 17.16 11.80 -18.47
CA ALA A 525 16.26 12.04 -19.60
C ALA A 525 15.25 13.14 -19.27
N TRP A 526 14.90 13.90 -20.27
CA TRP A 526 13.80 14.85 -20.21
C TRP A 526 12.45 14.14 -20.18
N PRO A 527 11.43 14.70 -19.52
CA PRO A 527 10.12 14.09 -19.49
C PRO A 527 9.43 14.18 -20.85
N THR A 528 8.72 13.14 -21.23
CA THR A 528 7.95 13.13 -22.49
C THR A 528 6.86 14.20 -22.45
N GLY A 529 6.73 14.99 -23.52
CA GLY A 529 5.72 16.04 -23.65
C GLY A 529 6.14 17.41 -23.11
N ALA A 530 7.41 17.62 -22.76
CA ALA A 530 7.94 18.91 -22.33
C ALA A 530 7.74 20.01 -23.39
N ASP A 531 7.83 19.65 -24.67
CA ASP A 531 7.62 20.53 -25.81
C ASP A 531 6.19 21.11 -25.89
N ARG A 532 5.20 20.48 -25.27
CA ARG A 532 3.81 20.99 -25.19
C ARG A 532 3.66 22.15 -24.21
N LEU A 533 4.61 22.33 -23.33
CA LEU A 533 4.68 23.43 -22.34
C LEU A 533 5.81 24.42 -22.68
N ASP A 534 6.14 24.58 -23.95
CA ASP A 534 7.17 25.50 -24.46
C ASP A 534 8.58 25.24 -23.92
N VAL A 535 8.86 23.97 -23.53
CA VAL A 535 10.19 23.51 -23.14
C VAL A 535 10.78 22.68 -24.27
N PRO A 536 11.71 23.23 -25.08
CA PRO A 536 12.16 22.64 -26.36
C PRO A 536 13.21 21.53 -26.13
N VAL A 537 12.88 20.49 -25.34
CA VAL A 537 13.79 19.37 -25.01
C VAL A 537 13.09 18.04 -25.18
N ARG A 538 13.86 17.02 -25.60
CA ARG A 538 13.39 15.64 -25.77
C ARG A 538 14.53 14.64 -25.54
N GLY A 539 14.19 13.42 -25.14
CA GLY A 539 15.13 12.32 -25.02
C GLY A 539 16.12 12.47 -23.87
N ARG A 540 17.36 12.07 -24.10
CA ARG A 540 18.41 12.10 -23.06
C ARG A 540 18.93 13.50 -22.84
N ILE A 541 19.23 13.84 -21.58
CA ILE A 541 19.93 15.05 -21.19
C ILE A 541 21.40 14.92 -21.65
N PRO A 542 21.96 15.90 -22.40
CA PRO A 542 23.36 15.86 -22.81
C PRO A 542 24.30 15.75 -21.62
N ALA A 543 25.36 14.94 -21.71
CA ALA A 543 26.30 14.73 -20.61
C ALA A 543 26.92 16.03 -20.05
N GLY A 544 27.18 17.01 -20.92
CA GLY A 544 27.67 18.35 -20.50
C GLY A 544 26.63 19.23 -19.82
N GLU A 545 25.39 18.82 -19.72
CA GLU A 545 24.30 19.55 -19.07
C GLU A 545 23.72 18.79 -17.85
N GLN A 546 24.20 17.56 -17.58
CA GLN A 546 23.74 16.75 -16.44
C GLN A 546 24.35 17.24 -15.14
N ALA A 547 23.60 17.08 -14.04
CA ALA A 547 24.19 17.02 -12.70
C ALA A 547 24.92 15.68 -12.52
N ASP A 548 25.91 15.64 -11.66
CA ASP A 548 26.51 14.43 -11.18
C ASP A 548 25.66 13.82 -10.03
N GLU A 549 26.04 12.63 -9.53
CA GLU A 549 25.36 12.04 -8.38
C GLU A 549 25.50 12.93 -7.15
N GLY A 550 24.36 13.35 -6.61
CA GLY A 550 24.28 14.21 -5.42
C GLY A 550 24.16 13.42 -4.12
N ARG A 551 24.09 14.18 -3.02
CA ARG A 551 23.76 13.65 -1.68
C ARG A 551 22.72 14.54 -1.01
N ALA A 552 21.86 13.93 -0.19
CA ALA A 552 21.07 14.64 0.81
C ALA A 552 21.49 14.17 2.21
N LEU A 553 21.28 15.01 3.23
CA LEU A 553 21.55 14.59 4.60
C LEU A 553 20.72 13.35 4.95
N ALA A 554 19.40 13.44 4.76
CA ALA A 554 18.46 12.35 5.01
C ALA A 554 17.17 12.50 4.18
N ARG A 555 16.30 11.48 4.19
CA ARG A 555 14.91 11.62 3.71
C ARG A 555 14.02 12.16 4.81
N LEU A 556 12.97 12.86 4.43
CA LEU A 556 11.92 13.29 5.39
C LEU A 556 11.24 12.09 6.09
N THR A 557 11.29 10.92 5.48
CA THR A 557 10.70 9.67 6.00
C THR A 557 11.65 8.83 6.83
N ASP A 558 12.94 9.20 6.94
CA ASP A 558 13.92 8.45 7.71
C ASP A 558 13.64 8.52 9.21
N LEU A 559 13.88 7.44 9.94
CA LEU A 559 13.64 7.34 11.38
C LEU A 559 14.58 8.22 12.21
N GLY A 560 15.77 8.56 11.67
CA GLY A 560 16.76 9.39 12.33
C GLY A 560 16.51 10.89 12.10
N TRP A 561 17.27 11.50 11.19
CA TRP A 561 17.20 12.94 10.90
C TRP A 561 15.87 13.40 10.31
N GLY A 562 15.02 12.48 9.81
CA GLY A 562 13.73 12.82 9.19
C GLY A 562 12.81 13.63 10.11
N GLY A 563 12.79 13.35 11.42
CA GLY A 563 12.00 14.12 12.40
C GLY A 563 12.39 15.60 12.42
N THR A 564 13.68 15.88 12.67
CA THR A 564 14.22 17.25 12.67
C THR A 564 13.99 17.97 11.35
N LEU A 565 14.15 17.26 10.23
CA LEU A 565 13.91 17.84 8.91
C LEU A 565 12.44 18.16 8.67
N ARG A 566 11.50 17.32 9.11
CA ARG A 566 10.07 17.62 9.03
C ARG A 566 9.69 18.87 9.81
N GLU A 567 10.24 19.07 11.00
CA GLU A 567 10.02 20.29 11.80
C GLU A 567 10.50 21.54 11.05
N ILE A 568 11.68 21.49 10.41
CA ILE A 568 12.23 22.60 9.61
C ILE A 568 11.35 22.90 8.40
N PHE A 569 10.84 21.88 7.72
CA PHE A 569 10.05 22.01 6.49
C PHE A 569 8.52 21.96 6.73
N ALA A 570 8.07 22.06 7.98
CA ALA A 570 6.66 22.12 8.32
C ALA A 570 6.01 23.40 7.76
N ALA A 571 4.74 23.32 7.39
CA ALA A 571 3.99 24.48 6.92
C ALA A 571 3.95 25.56 8.02
N GLY A 572 4.45 26.77 7.70
CA GLY A 572 4.51 27.88 8.66
C GLY A 572 5.74 27.88 9.58
N ALA A 573 6.65 26.94 9.44
CA ALA A 573 7.93 26.99 10.17
C ALA A 573 8.73 28.26 9.76
N PRO A 574 9.37 28.95 10.72
CA PRO A 574 10.15 30.13 10.40
C PRO A 574 11.46 29.76 9.69
N ASP A 575 11.85 30.57 8.68
CA ASP A 575 13.17 30.48 8.09
C ASP A 575 14.22 30.94 9.09
N ALA A 576 15.22 30.09 9.35
CA ALA A 576 16.30 30.37 10.29
C ALA A 576 17.62 29.80 9.79
N PRO A 577 18.77 30.38 10.23
CA PRO A 577 20.08 29.82 9.94
C PRO A 577 20.22 28.37 10.41
N ILE A 578 21.04 27.61 9.69
CA ILE A 578 21.30 26.20 10.04
C ILE A 578 21.88 26.07 11.44
N SER A 579 21.36 25.10 12.22
CA SER A 579 21.90 24.81 13.54
C SER A 579 23.32 24.19 13.46
N PRO A 580 24.18 24.41 14.45
CA PRO A 580 25.52 23.81 14.47
C PRO A 580 25.51 22.27 14.36
N ALA A 581 24.56 21.61 15.01
CA ALA A 581 24.43 20.14 14.98
C ALA A 581 24.10 19.65 13.56
N LEU A 582 23.16 20.32 12.89
CA LEU A 582 22.74 19.98 11.54
C LEU A 582 23.87 20.23 10.54
N LEU A 583 24.60 21.36 10.69
CA LEU A 583 25.77 21.66 9.86
C LEU A 583 26.86 20.58 10.02
N GLN A 584 27.15 20.14 11.25
CA GLN A 584 28.12 19.06 11.49
C GLN A 584 27.67 17.75 10.85
N ALA A 585 26.40 17.43 10.87
CA ALA A 585 25.85 16.26 10.19
C ALA A 585 26.06 16.37 8.66
N CYS A 586 25.83 17.55 8.06
CA CYS A 586 26.11 17.81 6.65
C CYS A 586 27.62 17.66 6.31
N VAL A 587 28.49 18.13 7.17
CA VAL A 587 29.92 17.94 6.99
C VAL A 587 30.32 16.47 6.99
N ARG A 588 29.69 15.64 7.81
CA ARG A 588 29.89 14.16 7.79
C ARG A 588 29.49 13.55 6.45
N VAL A 589 28.39 14.02 5.83
CA VAL A 589 28.01 13.58 4.48
C VAL A 589 29.09 13.91 3.47
N LEU A 590 29.60 15.15 3.49
CA LEU A 590 30.66 15.58 2.58
C LEU A 590 31.96 14.81 2.80
N ALA A 591 32.33 14.54 4.05
CA ALA A 591 33.54 13.75 4.39
C ALA A 591 33.43 12.29 3.91
N GLY A 592 32.22 11.71 3.94
CA GLY A 592 31.95 10.32 3.51
C GLY A 592 31.58 10.19 2.03
N TRP A 593 31.56 11.26 1.24
CA TRP A 593 31.01 11.23 -0.13
C TRP A 593 31.81 10.36 -1.11
N GLY A 594 33.10 10.22 -0.92
CA GLY A 594 33.93 9.46 -1.85
C GLY A 594 34.11 10.15 -3.21
N TRP A 595 34.44 11.43 -3.20
CA TRP A 595 34.63 12.26 -4.40
C TRP A 595 35.55 11.62 -5.44
N ALA A 596 35.11 11.56 -6.69
CA ALA A 596 36.01 11.30 -7.82
C ALA A 596 36.98 12.47 -7.99
N GLU A 597 36.46 13.70 -7.85
CA GLU A 597 37.22 14.94 -7.81
C GLU A 597 36.54 15.87 -6.81
N ARG A 598 37.34 16.48 -5.92
CA ARG A 598 36.86 17.36 -4.86
C ARG A 598 36.29 18.66 -5.46
N PRO A 599 35.15 19.18 -4.97
CA PRO A 599 34.61 20.46 -5.43
C PRO A 599 35.60 21.59 -5.17
N VAL A 600 35.67 22.55 -6.09
CA VAL A 600 36.57 23.72 -6.04
C VAL A 600 35.86 24.97 -5.57
N ALA A 601 34.52 24.96 -5.54
CA ALA A 601 33.71 26.09 -5.09
C ALA A 601 32.32 25.62 -4.60
N VAL A 602 31.60 26.49 -3.89
CA VAL A 602 30.25 26.30 -3.40
C VAL A 602 29.33 27.35 -4.03
N ILE A 603 28.19 26.93 -4.55
CA ILE A 603 27.11 27.79 -5.05
C ILE A 603 25.82 27.42 -4.31
N ALA A 604 25.02 28.41 -3.88
CA ALA A 604 23.73 28.20 -3.26
C ALA A 604 22.58 28.25 -4.27
N MET A 605 21.53 27.47 -4.03
CA MET A 605 20.26 27.64 -4.72
C MET A 605 19.51 28.87 -4.16
N PRO A 606 18.75 29.59 -5.00
CA PRO A 606 17.91 30.71 -4.54
C PRO A 606 16.61 30.19 -3.93
N SER A 607 16.68 29.71 -2.68
CA SER A 607 15.46 29.28 -1.99
C SER A 607 14.52 30.45 -1.71
N ARG A 608 13.24 30.27 -2.00
CA ARG A 608 12.17 31.26 -1.73
C ARG A 608 11.55 31.09 -0.36
N SER A 609 11.52 29.86 0.13
CA SER A 609 10.94 29.50 1.43
C SER A 609 11.95 29.60 2.57
N HIS A 610 13.21 29.23 2.32
CA HIS A 610 14.25 29.12 3.33
C HIS A 610 15.58 29.77 2.90
N PRO A 611 15.57 31.07 2.52
CA PRO A 611 16.79 31.74 2.05
C PRO A 611 17.88 31.82 3.09
N GLN A 612 17.55 32.06 4.39
CA GLN A 612 18.55 32.08 5.46
C GLN A 612 19.18 30.69 5.73
N LEU A 613 18.35 29.65 5.69
CA LEU A 613 18.80 28.28 5.87
C LEU A 613 19.82 27.88 4.78
N VAL A 614 19.49 28.11 3.51
CA VAL A 614 20.37 27.74 2.38
C VAL A 614 21.64 28.54 2.37
N ASP A 615 21.60 29.87 2.57
CA ASP A 615 22.78 30.74 2.59
C ASP A 615 23.70 30.36 3.75
N SER A 616 23.17 30.19 4.96
CA SER A 616 23.98 29.79 6.13
C SER A 616 24.57 28.39 6.00
N LEU A 617 23.85 27.45 5.39
CA LEU A 617 24.37 26.12 5.07
C LEU A 617 25.53 26.20 4.08
N ALA A 618 25.33 26.91 2.96
CA ALA A 618 26.36 27.03 1.92
C ALA A 618 27.63 27.72 2.44
N ARG A 619 27.51 28.80 3.24
CA ARG A 619 28.63 29.48 3.90
C ARG A 619 29.33 28.57 4.89
N GLY A 620 28.56 27.89 5.76
CA GLY A 620 29.16 26.97 6.75
C GLY A 620 29.95 25.82 6.10
N LEU A 621 29.43 25.25 5.00
CA LEU A 621 30.13 24.22 4.23
C LEU A 621 31.38 24.80 3.50
N SER A 622 31.28 26.02 2.99
CA SER A 622 32.40 26.76 2.38
C SER A 622 33.53 26.97 3.38
N GLU A 623 33.22 27.51 4.55
CA GLU A 623 34.23 27.82 5.61
C GLU A 623 34.90 26.54 6.11
N ILE A 624 34.15 25.50 6.48
CA ILE A 624 34.71 24.24 6.99
C ILE A 624 35.47 23.51 5.89
N GLY A 625 34.96 23.50 4.67
CA GLY A 625 35.54 22.89 3.48
C GLY A 625 36.74 23.68 2.92
N ARG A 626 36.95 24.92 3.34
CA ARG A 626 37.93 25.86 2.77
C ARG A 626 37.76 26.01 1.25
N LEU A 627 36.50 26.18 0.83
CA LEU A 627 36.11 26.36 -0.56
C LEU A 627 35.57 27.79 -0.75
N PRO A 628 35.86 28.50 -1.85
CA PRO A 628 35.24 29.78 -2.13
C PRO A 628 33.73 29.63 -2.23
N TYR A 629 32.98 30.49 -1.53
CA TYR A 629 31.55 30.67 -1.72
C TYR A 629 31.31 31.72 -2.82
N LEU A 630 30.77 31.32 -3.96
CA LEU A 630 30.56 32.19 -5.11
C LEU A 630 29.29 33.04 -5.03
N GLY A 631 28.38 32.69 -4.11
CA GLY A 631 27.06 33.29 -4.00
C GLY A 631 25.92 32.33 -4.37
N ALA A 632 24.72 32.87 -4.48
CA ALA A 632 23.54 32.12 -4.92
C ALA A 632 23.28 32.35 -6.41
N LEU A 633 22.70 31.35 -7.09
CA LEU A 633 22.15 31.56 -8.45
C LEU A 633 21.06 32.63 -8.41
N GLU A 634 20.96 33.43 -9.47
CA GLU A 634 19.85 34.35 -9.61
C GLU A 634 18.63 33.68 -10.21
N TRP A 635 17.45 34.06 -9.68
CA TRP A 635 16.17 33.61 -10.21
C TRP A 635 15.70 34.58 -11.30
N ARG A 636 15.55 34.11 -12.56
CA ARG A 636 15.05 34.88 -13.69
C ARG A 636 13.53 34.81 -13.82
N GLY A 637 12.86 35.89 -13.55
CA GLY A 637 11.46 36.14 -13.90
C GLY A 637 10.38 35.47 -13.06
N GLY A 638 9.18 36.04 -13.07
CA GLY A 638 7.98 35.54 -12.39
C GLY A 638 7.18 34.58 -13.28
N GLY A 639 7.40 33.30 -13.17
CA GLY A 639 6.51 32.28 -13.71
C GLY A 639 5.90 31.49 -12.58
N PRO A 640 4.89 30.65 -12.83
CA PRO A 640 4.34 29.81 -11.78
C PRO A 640 5.46 28.93 -11.23
N SER A 641 5.72 29.06 -9.92
CA SER A 641 6.53 28.09 -9.21
C SER A 641 5.79 26.76 -9.33
N GLY A 642 6.45 25.72 -9.82
CA GLY A 642 5.85 24.39 -9.86
C GLY A 642 5.29 24.04 -8.49
N GLN A 643 4.00 23.74 -8.39
CA GLN A 643 3.36 23.39 -7.13
C GLN A 643 3.97 22.08 -6.62
N ALA A 644 4.20 21.97 -5.31
CA ALA A 644 4.54 20.73 -4.67
C ALA A 644 3.42 19.71 -4.98
N GLY A 645 3.79 18.56 -5.60
CA GLY A 645 2.79 17.57 -6.02
C GLY A 645 2.53 17.48 -7.52
N GLY A 646 2.95 18.46 -8.30
CA GLY A 646 2.81 18.44 -9.76
C GLY A 646 3.63 17.34 -10.45
N ASN A 647 3.28 17.02 -11.70
CA ASN A 647 4.01 16.03 -12.48
C ASN A 647 5.36 16.55 -13.01
N SER A 648 6.17 15.64 -13.58
CA SER A 648 7.53 15.95 -14.04
C SER A 648 7.57 17.01 -15.14
N VAL A 649 6.57 17.05 -16.04
CA VAL A 649 6.55 17.99 -17.18
C VAL A 649 6.29 19.42 -16.69
N PHE A 650 5.26 19.62 -15.88
CA PHE A 650 4.91 20.92 -15.32
C PHE A 650 5.98 21.43 -14.36
N ARG A 651 6.61 20.54 -13.57
CA ARG A 651 7.72 20.93 -12.71
C ARG A 651 8.95 21.37 -13.50
N LEU A 652 9.27 20.69 -14.59
CA LEU A 652 10.34 21.12 -15.48
C LEU A 652 10.01 22.49 -16.10
N ALA A 653 8.80 22.66 -16.63
CA ALA A 653 8.36 23.93 -17.23
C ALA A 653 8.41 25.09 -16.22
N GLY A 654 8.01 24.85 -14.98
CA GLY A 654 8.04 25.84 -13.91
C GLY A 654 9.44 26.35 -13.53
N VAL A 655 10.49 25.55 -13.83
CA VAL A 655 11.89 25.92 -13.52
C VAL A 655 12.78 26.10 -14.76
N TRP A 656 12.24 25.84 -15.96
CA TRP A 656 13.01 25.92 -17.20
C TRP A 656 13.58 27.32 -17.44
N ASN A 657 14.93 27.40 -17.64
CA ASN A 657 15.68 28.65 -17.83
C ASN A 657 15.47 29.71 -16.73
N ARG A 658 15.12 29.28 -15.51
CA ARG A 658 14.87 30.19 -14.38
C ARG A 658 16.11 30.49 -13.54
N PHE A 659 17.20 29.78 -13.74
CA PHE A 659 18.44 29.97 -12.98
C PHE A 659 19.50 30.61 -13.85
N ASP A 660 20.18 31.63 -13.30
CA ASP A 660 21.28 32.35 -13.95
C ASP A 660 22.53 32.26 -13.07
N ALA A 661 23.65 31.88 -13.70
CA ALA A 661 24.99 31.84 -13.11
C ALA A 661 25.92 32.88 -13.74
N ALA A 662 25.45 33.73 -14.65
CA ALA A 662 26.33 34.64 -15.42
C ALA A 662 27.04 35.71 -14.58
N HIS A 663 26.50 36.04 -13.40
CA HIS A 663 27.11 36.96 -12.45
C HIS A 663 28.17 36.29 -11.55
N LEU A 664 28.27 34.96 -11.61
CA LEU A 664 29.23 34.17 -10.82
C LEU A 664 30.47 33.85 -11.65
N GLU A 665 31.65 34.05 -11.08
CA GLU A 665 32.90 33.61 -11.70
C GLU A 665 33.12 32.10 -11.45
N VAL A 666 32.37 31.27 -12.23
CA VAL A 666 32.40 29.81 -12.07
C VAL A 666 33.72 29.22 -12.54
N PRO A 667 34.50 28.59 -11.66
CA PRO A 667 35.81 28.04 -12.04
C PRO A 667 35.65 26.76 -12.87
N ALA A 668 36.65 26.46 -13.71
CA ALA A 668 36.77 25.20 -14.41
C ALA A 668 37.12 24.07 -13.42
N GLY A 669 36.11 23.42 -12.86
CA GLY A 669 36.23 22.34 -11.88
C GLY A 669 34.86 21.90 -11.37
N PRO A 670 34.80 20.86 -10.53
CA PRO A 670 33.56 20.44 -9.87
C PRO A 670 33.05 21.51 -8.90
N VAL A 671 31.73 21.77 -8.92
CA VAL A 671 31.08 22.75 -8.03
C VAL A 671 30.06 22.06 -7.15
N LEU A 672 30.07 22.36 -5.85
CA LEU A 672 29.05 21.93 -4.91
C LEU A 672 27.83 22.88 -5.02
N LEU A 673 26.68 22.36 -5.43
CA LEU A 673 25.42 23.11 -5.53
C LEU A 673 24.54 22.76 -4.33
N VAL A 674 24.30 23.74 -3.45
CA VAL A 674 23.64 23.56 -2.16
C VAL A 674 22.19 24.00 -2.21
N ASP A 675 21.26 23.14 -1.78
CA ASP A 675 19.81 23.36 -1.70
C ASP A 675 19.23 22.98 -0.33
N ASP A 676 18.00 23.30 -0.05
CA ASP A 676 17.28 22.92 1.18
C ASP A 676 16.56 21.57 1.02
N LEU A 677 15.68 21.43 0.04
CA LEU A 677 14.79 20.29 -0.11
C LEU A 677 14.69 19.81 -1.56
N ILE A 678 15.05 18.57 -1.80
CA ILE A 678 14.89 17.91 -3.09
C ILE A 678 13.56 17.14 -3.12
N ASP A 679 12.71 17.44 -4.12
CA ASP A 679 11.51 16.65 -4.41
C ASP A 679 11.63 15.95 -5.78
N SER A 680 11.39 16.67 -6.88
CA SER A 680 11.40 16.09 -8.23
C SER A 680 12.77 16.01 -8.90
N ARG A 681 13.76 16.68 -8.34
CA ARG A 681 15.11 16.88 -8.89
C ARG A 681 15.18 17.80 -10.11
N TRP A 682 14.05 18.30 -10.66
CA TRP A 682 14.07 19.19 -11.83
C TRP A 682 14.72 20.53 -11.54
N THR A 683 14.52 21.08 -10.35
CA THR A 683 15.19 22.32 -9.90
C THR A 683 16.70 22.17 -9.98
N LEU A 684 17.25 21.12 -9.37
CA LEU A 684 18.69 20.84 -9.41
C LEU A 684 19.21 20.50 -10.83
N THR A 685 18.39 19.81 -11.65
CA THR A 685 18.77 19.49 -13.04
C THR A 685 18.95 20.76 -13.87
N VAL A 686 17.98 21.70 -13.80
CA VAL A 686 18.03 22.95 -14.56
C VAL A 686 19.11 23.90 -14.00
N ALA A 687 19.28 23.96 -12.68
CA ALA A 687 20.32 24.74 -12.04
C ALA A 687 21.73 24.20 -12.40
N ALA A 688 21.93 22.88 -12.36
CA ALA A 688 23.18 22.25 -12.77
C ALA A 688 23.52 22.55 -14.23
N ARG A 689 22.51 22.52 -15.13
CA ARG A 689 22.68 22.94 -16.53
C ARG A 689 23.21 24.36 -16.64
N ALA A 690 22.65 25.31 -15.87
CA ALA A 690 23.09 26.71 -15.86
C ALA A 690 24.53 26.84 -15.36
N VAL A 691 24.90 26.15 -14.29
CA VAL A 691 26.27 26.15 -13.71
C VAL A 691 27.28 25.48 -14.67
N ARG A 692 26.88 24.40 -15.35
CA ARG A 692 27.71 23.75 -16.40
C ARG A 692 27.96 24.72 -17.58
N GLN A 693 26.93 25.42 -18.01
CA GLN A 693 27.04 26.41 -19.10
C GLN A 693 27.89 27.61 -18.70
N ALA A 694 28.00 27.93 -17.41
CA ALA A 694 28.86 28.97 -16.88
C ALA A 694 30.34 28.53 -16.71
N GLY A 695 30.70 27.24 -16.94
CA GLY A 695 32.08 26.77 -16.98
C GLY A 695 32.44 25.63 -16.04
N ALA A 696 31.56 25.17 -15.15
CA ALA A 696 31.82 24.04 -14.27
C ALA A 696 32.02 22.73 -15.05
N THR A 697 33.02 21.93 -14.70
CA THR A 697 33.28 20.61 -15.29
C THR A 697 32.37 19.52 -14.72
N ALA A 698 31.91 19.69 -13.48
CA ALA A 698 30.96 18.83 -12.81
C ALA A 698 30.08 19.67 -11.85
N VAL A 699 28.85 19.21 -11.57
CA VAL A 699 27.98 19.82 -10.56
C VAL A 699 27.51 18.74 -9.62
N LEU A 700 27.85 18.89 -8.34
CA LEU A 700 27.59 17.95 -7.26
C LEU A 700 26.46 18.51 -6.37
N PRO A 701 25.20 18.08 -6.56
CA PRO A 701 24.10 18.57 -5.74
C PRO A 701 24.19 18.07 -4.30
N PHE A 702 23.97 18.97 -3.35
CA PHE A 702 23.81 18.66 -1.94
C PHE A 702 22.56 19.33 -1.39
N ALA A 703 21.77 18.63 -0.59
CA ALA A 703 20.62 19.21 0.10
C ALA A 703 20.47 18.67 1.53
N LEU A 704 19.73 19.41 2.35
CA LEU A 704 19.36 18.95 3.69
C LEU A 704 18.39 17.78 3.63
N ALA A 705 17.38 17.86 2.78
CA ALA A 705 16.34 16.84 2.75
C ALA A 705 16.05 16.32 1.35
N LEU A 706 15.69 15.04 1.30
CA LEU A 706 15.05 14.41 0.14
C LEU A 706 13.61 14.05 0.52
N ARG A 707 12.65 14.54 -0.25
CA ARG A 707 11.26 14.09 -0.12
C ARG A 707 11.17 12.70 -0.73
N GLY A 708 10.84 11.69 0.07
CA GLY A 708 10.78 10.28 -0.29
C GLY A 708 9.77 9.92 -1.38
#